data_0c26a9e6971fabf986ee68bee6cc5a4c
#
_entry.id   0c26a9e6971fabf986ee68bee6cc5a4c
#
_cell.length_a   1.000
_cell.length_b   1.000
_cell.length_c   1.000
_cell.angle_alpha   90.00
_cell.angle_beta   90.00
_cell.angle_gamma   90.00
#
_symmetry.space_group_name_H-M   'P 1'
#
loop_
_entity.id
_entity.type
_entity.pdbx_description
1 polymer ?
#
loop_
_entity_poly.entity_id
_entity_poly.type
_entity_poly.pdbx_seq_one_letter_code
_entity_poly.pdbx_strand_id
1 'polypeptide(L)'
;MDDVPALQEPLKKVLGPATAKVMAEHLGLHTVGDLLHHYPRRYEERGQLTHLADLPMDEHVTVVAQVADARLHSFASAKAPRGKGQRLEVTITDGSGRLQLVFFGNGVHKPHKELLPGTRAMFAGKVSVFNRRLQLAHPAYELLRGDGDEAVESWAGALIPIYPATAKLESWKIGKAVQTVLPSAREALDPLPDSLRAGRGLLPLPEALLKVHRPHTKADIADARARLKWDEAFVLQVALARRRHAETHLPAVPRVPGPDGLLAAFDDRLPFTLTEGQQKVSREIFEDLATAHPMHRLLQGEVGSGKTMVALRAMLAVVDAGGQAAMLAPTEVLAQQHHRSITEMMGELAEGGMLGGAEHATKVVLLTGSMGTAARRRALLDLATGEAGIVIGTHALIEDKVQFHDLGLVVVDEQHRFGVEQRDALRGKGKQPPHLLVMTATPIPRTVAMTVFGDLETSVLDQLPAGRSPIASHVVPAADKPHFLSRAWERVREEVEAGHQAYVVCPRIGDEEDDSGKAGEKPAEGEEKRPPLAVLDVAEQLGRGPLEGLRVEVLHGRMHPDDKDAVMRRFAAGETDVLVATTVIEVGVNVPNATAMVIMDADRFGVSQLHQLRGRVGRGSAPGLCLLVTEMPEASPARQRLNAVASTLDGFELSRIDLEQRREGDVLGQAQSGARSSLRVLAVIEDEEVIAEARAEAAAVVAADPELERLPGLRTALDALLDDEREQYLEKG
;
A
#
# COMPACT_ATOMS: atom_id res chain seq x y z
N MET A 1 25.41 -35.03 -15.72
CA MET A 1 25.67 -33.79 -15.00
C MET A 1 24.89 -32.76 -15.81
N ASP A 2 23.67 -32.50 -15.36
CA ASP A 2 22.81 -31.53 -16.04
C ASP A 2 23.43 -30.16 -15.88
N ASP A 3 23.69 -29.49 -17.00
CA ASP A 3 24.24 -28.13 -17.04
C ASP A 3 23.18 -27.18 -16.49
N VAL A 4 23.30 -26.82 -15.21
CA VAL A 4 22.44 -25.83 -14.58
C VAL A 4 22.76 -24.47 -15.21
N PRO A 5 21.77 -23.72 -15.73
CA PRO A 5 22.02 -22.39 -16.27
C PRO A 5 22.77 -21.52 -15.28
N ALA A 6 23.71 -20.70 -15.74
CA ALA A 6 24.64 -19.97 -14.87
C ALA A 6 23.93 -19.06 -13.84
N LEU A 7 22.78 -18.49 -14.18
CA LEU A 7 22.00 -17.66 -13.24
C LEU A 7 21.22 -18.46 -12.20
N GLN A 8 20.95 -19.72 -12.45
CA GLN A 8 20.28 -20.62 -11.49
C GLN A 8 21.30 -21.34 -10.58
N GLU A 9 22.59 -21.12 -10.78
CA GLU A 9 23.62 -21.72 -9.96
C GLU A 9 23.53 -21.24 -8.52
N PRO A 10 23.55 -22.17 -7.52
CA PRO A 10 23.52 -21.80 -6.12
C PRO A 10 24.73 -20.96 -5.71
N LEU A 11 24.53 -19.88 -4.95
CA LEU A 11 25.61 -19.02 -4.45
C LEU A 11 26.67 -19.78 -3.63
N LYS A 12 26.29 -20.90 -3.01
CA LYS A 12 27.22 -21.76 -2.28
C LYS A 12 28.39 -22.25 -3.13
N LYS A 13 28.15 -22.52 -4.42
CA LYS A 13 29.21 -23.00 -5.32
C LYS A 13 30.18 -21.89 -5.74
N VAL A 14 29.70 -20.65 -5.84
CA VAL A 14 30.46 -19.51 -6.36
C VAL A 14 31.11 -18.68 -5.24
N LEU A 15 30.39 -18.47 -4.12
CA LEU A 15 30.83 -17.62 -3.02
C LEU A 15 31.31 -18.38 -1.77
N GLY A 16 31.14 -19.70 -1.79
CA GLY A 16 31.41 -20.56 -0.62
C GLY A 16 30.24 -20.62 0.38
N PRO A 17 30.22 -21.65 1.24
CA PRO A 17 29.06 -21.95 2.08
C PRO A 17 28.75 -20.88 3.14
N ALA A 18 29.79 -20.27 3.72
CA ALA A 18 29.60 -19.28 4.79
C ALA A 18 28.91 -17.99 4.27
N THR A 19 29.40 -17.44 3.15
CA THR A 19 28.83 -16.23 2.53
C THR A 19 27.45 -16.50 1.97
N ALA A 20 27.25 -17.62 1.30
CA ALA A 20 25.95 -18.01 0.76
C ALA A 20 24.89 -18.17 1.85
N LYS A 21 25.24 -18.75 2.99
CA LYS A 21 24.35 -18.91 4.14
C LYS A 21 23.88 -17.54 4.67
N VAL A 22 24.80 -16.59 4.86
CA VAL A 22 24.47 -15.24 5.35
C VAL A 22 23.57 -14.50 4.37
N MET A 23 23.81 -14.63 3.06
CA MET A 23 22.97 -14.02 2.03
C MET A 23 21.57 -14.61 2.00
N ALA A 24 21.44 -15.92 2.14
CA ALA A 24 20.15 -16.59 2.18
C ALA A 24 19.34 -16.21 3.44
N GLU A 25 19.96 -16.25 4.62
CA GLU A 25 19.28 -15.98 5.90
C GLU A 25 18.87 -14.51 6.09
N HIS A 26 19.65 -13.56 5.57
CA HIS A 26 19.43 -12.13 5.84
C HIS A 26 18.88 -11.33 4.66
N LEU A 27 19.06 -11.80 3.42
CA LEU A 27 18.61 -11.12 2.22
C LEU A 27 17.70 -11.99 1.33
N GLY A 28 17.55 -13.26 1.63
CA GLY A 28 16.76 -14.18 0.80
C GLY A 28 17.38 -14.45 -0.56
N LEU A 29 18.71 -14.33 -0.70
CA LEU A 29 19.43 -14.53 -1.96
C LEU A 29 20.04 -15.93 -1.99
N HIS A 30 19.60 -16.76 -2.94
CA HIS A 30 19.98 -18.17 -3.04
C HIS A 30 20.81 -18.50 -4.28
N THR A 31 20.54 -17.81 -5.40
CA THR A 31 21.17 -18.08 -6.70
C THR A 31 21.98 -16.89 -7.19
N VAL A 32 22.81 -17.13 -8.20
CA VAL A 32 23.54 -16.07 -8.93
C VAL A 32 22.56 -15.03 -9.50
N GLY A 33 21.45 -15.49 -10.08
CA GLY A 33 20.39 -14.61 -10.59
C GLY A 33 19.79 -13.72 -9.51
N ASP A 34 19.52 -14.26 -8.32
CA ASP A 34 19.00 -13.48 -7.19
C ASP A 34 19.97 -12.36 -6.81
N LEU A 35 21.25 -12.64 -6.76
CA LEU A 35 22.27 -11.64 -6.42
C LEU A 35 22.42 -10.59 -7.51
N LEU A 36 22.38 -10.95 -8.81
CA LEU A 36 22.43 -10.01 -9.93
C LEU A 36 21.19 -9.11 -9.99
N HIS A 37 20.04 -9.57 -9.52
CA HIS A 37 18.81 -8.78 -9.39
C HIS A 37 18.68 -8.06 -8.03
N HIS A 38 19.70 -8.12 -7.19
CA HIS A 38 19.79 -7.30 -5.99
C HIS A 38 20.43 -5.96 -6.32
N TYR A 39 19.62 -4.99 -6.73
CA TYR A 39 20.11 -3.73 -7.29
C TYR A 39 20.62 -2.76 -6.26
N PRO A 40 21.61 -1.91 -6.61
CA PRO A 40 22.04 -0.82 -5.76
C PRO A 40 20.88 0.15 -5.47
N ARG A 41 20.77 0.57 -4.22
CA ARG A 41 19.79 1.57 -3.81
C ARG A 41 20.16 2.98 -4.26
N ARG A 42 21.45 3.29 -4.20
CA ARG A 42 22.03 4.57 -4.60
C ARG A 42 23.48 4.36 -5.03
N TYR A 43 24.08 5.41 -5.57
CA TYR A 43 25.49 5.43 -5.93
C TYR A 43 26.18 6.57 -5.23
N GLU A 44 27.38 6.32 -4.69
CA GLU A 44 28.26 7.34 -4.16
C GLU A 44 29.28 7.74 -5.22
N GLU A 45 29.39 9.05 -5.46
CA GLU A 45 30.31 9.60 -6.43
C GLU A 45 31.64 9.86 -5.76
N ARG A 46 32.72 9.25 -6.25
CA ARG A 46 34.07 9.65 -5.90
C ARG A 46 34.43 10.83 -6.79
N GLY A 47 34.30 12.04 -6.30
CA GLY A 47 34.51 13.27 -7.06
C GLY A 47 35.75 13.30 -7.96
N GLN A 48 35.84 14.29 -8.83
CA GLN A 48 36.97 14.45 -9.75
C GLN A 48 38.28 14.70 -8.99
N LEU A 49 39.41 14.34 -9.62
CA LEU A 49 40.74 14.60 -9.06
C LEU A 49 40.95 16.08 -8.88
N THR A 50 41.24 16.52 -7.66
CA THR A 50 41.40 17.92 -7.30
C THR A 50 42.70 18.11 -6.51
N HIS A 51 43.36 19.25 -6.69
CA HIS A 51 44.52 19.66 -5.86
C HIS A 51 44.07 20.20 -4.51
N LEU A 52 44.87 19.99 -3.45
CA LEU A 52 44.54 20.44 -2.09
C LEU A 52 44.45 21.98 -1.99
N ALA A 53 45.07 22.71 -2.88
CA ALA A 53 44.97 24.17 -2.95
C ALA A 53 43.61 24.66 -3.46
N ASP A 54 42.88 23.84 -4.24
CA ASP A 54 41.66 24.21 -5.00
C ASP A 54 40.43 23.48 -4.52
N LEU A 55 40.33 23.08 -3.26
CA LEU A 55 39.23 22.28 -2.72
C LEU A 55 37.92 23.06 -2.71
N PRO A 56 36.87 22.58 -3.44
CA PRO A 56 35.55 23.16 -3.36
C PRO A 56 34.87 22.76 -2.05
N MET A 57 34.11 23.69 -1.48
CA MET A 57 33.35 23.45 -0.25
C MET A 57 32.10 22.61 -0.52
N ASP A 58 31.78 21.72 0.42
CA ASP A 58 30.58 20.86 0.39
C ASP A 58 30.46 19.91 -0.80
N GLU A 59 31.52 19.79 -1.60
CA GLU A 59 31.54 18.86 -2.75
C GLU A 59 32.36 17.59 -2.44
N HIS A 60 32.08 16.53 -3.17
CA HIS A 60 32.87 15.30 -3.16
C HIS A 60 34.11 15.47 -4.03
N VAL A 61 35.27 15.20 -3.45
CA VAL A 61 36.56 15.29 -4.13
C VAL A 61 37.37 14.03 -4.00
N THR A 62 38.26 13.81 -4.99
CA THR A 62 39.33 12.83 -4.90
C THR A 62 40.66 13.58 -4.96
N VAL A 63 41.52 13.27 -4.02
CA VAL A 63 42.87 13.87 -3.94
C VAL A 63 43.93 12.80 -3.86
N VAL A 64 45.03 12.98 -4.56
CA VAL A 64 46.24 12.18 -4.43
C VAL A 64 47.22 12.93 -3.55
N ALA A 65 47.59 12.34 -2.44
CA ALA A 65 48.42 13.02 -1.46
C ALA A 65 49.30 12.06 -0.67
N GLN A 66 50.30 12.61 -0.01
CA GLN A 66 51.20 11.91 0.90
C GLN A 66 50.81 12.23 2.35
N VAL A 67 50.82 11.21 3.20
CA VAL A 67 50.63 11.41 4.64
C VAL A 67 51.83 12.13 5.21
N ALA A 68 51.60 13.34 5.77
CA ALA A 68 52.60 14.13 6.46
C ALA A 68 52.71 13.78 7.95
N ASP A 69 51.58 13.58 8.62
CA ASP A 69 51.50 13.27 10.05
C ASP A 69 50.21 12.50 10.36
N ALA A 70 50.25 11.64 11.38
CA ALA A 70 49.10 10.88 11.84
C ALA A 70 49.11 10.81 13.38
N ARG A 71 48.03 11.26 14.03
CA ARG A 71 47.89 11.32 15.48
C ARG A 71 46.65 10.66 15.98
N LEU A 72 46.81 9.70 16.90
CA LEU A 72 45.69 9.02 17.55
C LEU A 72 45.39 9.74 18.89
N HIS A 73 44.15 10.21 19.01
CA HIS A 73 43.66 10.84 20.23
C HIS A 73 42.63 9.95 20.92
N SER A 74 42.72 9.85 22.25
CA SER A 74 41.71 9.16 23.07
C SER A 74 40.99 10.19 23.92
N PHE A 75 39.67 10.11 23.98
CA PHE A 75 38.82 11.02 24.75
C PHE A 75 37.74 10.26 25.51
N ALA A 76 37.25 10.85 26.61
CA ALA A 76 36.15 10.29 27.36
C ALA A 76 34.84 10.41 26.54
N SER A 77 34.12 9.31 26.36
CA SER A 77 32.83 9.26 25.63
C SER A 77 31.88 8.31 26.29
N ALA A 78 30.72 8.80 26.71
CA ALA A 78 29.64 7.98 27.27
C ALA A 78 29.02 6.99 26.28
N LYS A 79 29.19 7.22 24.97
CA LYS A 79 28.67 6.38 23.88
C LYS A 79 29.66 5.31 23.41
N ALA A 80 30.88 5.29 23.93
CA ALA A 80 31.91 4.34 23.50
C ALA A 80 32.01 3.12 24.44
N PRO A 81 32.28 1.91 23.90
CA PRO A 81 32.57 0.74 24.73
C PRO A 81 33.75 1.05 25.68
N ARG A 82 33.59 0.80 26.97
CA ARG A 82 34.55 1.11 28.04
C ARG A 82 34.77 2.62 28.32
N GLY A 83 33.84 3.52 27.90
CA GLY A 83 33.91 4.95 28.23
C GLY A 83 35.02 5.75 27.55
N LYS A 84 35.73 5.15 26.59
CA LYS A 84 36.84 5.83 25.84
C LYS A 84 36.58 5.79 24.35
N GLY A 85 36.39 6.94 23.72
CA GLY A 85 36.38 7.12 22.27
C GLY A 85 37.80 7.31 21.71
N GLN A 86 38.01 6.89 20.47
CA GLN A 86 39.25 7.10 19.73
C GLN A 86 38.97 7.95 18.47
N ARG A 87 39.91 8.85 18.16
CA ARG A 87 39.90 9.71 16.97
C ARG A 87 41.31 9.70 16.36
N LEU A 88 41.37 9.34 15.07
CA LEU A 88 42.63 9.45 14.32
C LEU A 88 42.57 10.72 13.44
N GLU A 89 43.55 11.58 13.57
CA GLU A 89 43.75 12.76 12.72
C GLU A 89 44.98 12.50 11.83
N VAL A 90 44.77 12.57 10.52
CA VAL A 90 45.81 12.37 9.52
C VAL A 90 45.93 13.67 8.72
N THR A 91 47.11 14.23 8.65
CA THR A 91 47.41 15.38 7.79
C THR A 91 48.07 14.89 6.51
N ILE A 92 47.48 15.27 5.39
CA ILE A 92 47.98 14.92 4.06
C ILE A 92 48.43 16.17 3.31
N THR A 93 49.37 16.00 2.37
CA THR A 93 49.90 17.05 1.51
C THR A 93 50.15 16.52 0.09
N ASP A 94 49.90 17.32 -0.93
CA ASP A 94 50.22 17.08 -2.33
C ASP A 94 51.28 18.07 -2.87
N GLY A 95 51.86 18.86 -1.98
CA GLY A 95 52.78 19.94 -2.33
C GLY A 95 52.09 21.28 -2.62
N SER A 96 50.79 21.28 -2.98
CA SER A 96 50.03 22.53 -3.20
C SER A 96 49.33 23.04 -1.94
N GLY A 97 49.00 22.13 -1.01
CA GLY A 97 48.26 22.44 0.21
C GLY A 97 48.34 21.35 1.27
N ARG A 98 47.59 21.55 2.34
CA ARG A 98 47.39 20.53 3.40
C ARG A 98 45.94 20.35 3.72
N LEU A 99 45.52 19.11 3.98
CA LEU A 99 44.17 18.76 4.35
C LEU A 99 44.18 17.80 5.55
N GLN A 100 43.19 17.91 6.42
CA GLN A 100 43.03 17.02 7.56
C GLN A 100 42.00 15.92 7.25
N LEU A 101 42.36 14.68 7.53
CA LEU A 101 41.47 13.54 7.51
C LEU A 101 41.12 13.15 8.93
N VAL A 102 39.88 12.79 9.21
CA VAL A 102 39.45 12.42 10.54
C VAL A 102 38.66 11.09 10.50
N PHE A 103 39.07 10.16 11.35
CA PHE A 103 38.41 8.87 11.56
C PHE A 103 37.98 8.72 13.01
N PHE A 104 36.82 8.17 13.28
CA PHE A 104 36.27 7.99 14.62
C PHE A 104 35.90 6.54 14.89
N GLY A 105 35.91 6.15 16.17
CA GLY A 105 35.37 4.88 16.64
C GLY A 105 36.10 3.65 16.07
N ASN A 106 35.37 2.60 15.72
CA ASN A 106 35.95 1.37 15.20
C ASN A 106 36.63 1.55 13.82
N GLY A 107 36.33 2.63 13.09
CA GLY A 107 36.98 2.97 11.82
C GLY A 107 38.41 3.46 11.93
N VAL A 108 38.95 3.60 13.13
CA VAL A 108 40.31 4.11 13.40
C VAL A 108 41.43 3.10 13.18
N HIS A 109 41.16 1.80 13.44
CA HIS A 109 42.20 0.78 13.53
C HIS A 109 42.92 0.49 12.21
N LYS A 110 42.20 0.39 11.11
CA LYS A 110 42.79 0.13 9.80
C LYS A 110 43.57 1.33 9.28
N PRO A 111 43.00 2.55 9.23
CA PRO A 111 43.78 3.75 8.83
C PRO A 111 45.00 4.00 9.68
N HIS A 112 44.94 3.77 10.99
CA HIS A 112 46.08 3.98 11.88
C HIS A 112 47.28 3.04 11.56
N LYS A 113 47.01 1.84 11.06
CA LYS A 113 48.06 0.90 10.63
C LYS A 113 48.60 1.19 9.24
N GLU A 114 47.76 1.69 8.35
CA GLU A 114 48.06 1.82 6.91
C GLU A 114 48.53 3.24 6.54
N LEU A 115 48.01 4.29 7.18
CA LEU A 115 48.34 5.68 6.86
C LEU A 115 49.50 6.21 7.75
N LEU A 116 50.64 5.66 7.50
CA LEU A 116 51.87 6.07 8.16
C LEU A 116 52.51 7.29 7.44
N PRO A 117 53.23 8.16 8.14
CA PRO A 117 53.96 9.28 7.49
C PRO A 117 54.81 8.79 6.32
N GLY A 118 54.73 9.49 5.19
CA GLY A 118 55.38 9.12 3.95
C GLY A 118 54.56 8.23 3.02
N THR A 119 53.44 7.65 3.47
CA THR A 119 52.56 6.84 2.64
C THR A 119 51.83 7.71 1.61
N ARG A 120 51.85 7.31 0.35
CA ARG A 120 51.09 7.94 -0.72
C ARG A 120 49.80 7.19 -0.99
N ALA A 121 48.69 7.89 -1.06
CA ALA A 121 47.36 7.29 -1.30
C ALA A 121 46.44 8.28 -2.02
N MET A 122 45.35 7.68 -2.60
CA MET A 122 44.21 8.45 -3.04
C MET A 122 43.20 8.52 -1.89
N PHE A 123 42.61 9.69 -1.70
CA PHE A 123 41.60 9.95 -0.68
C PHE A 123 40.35 10.54 -1.32
N ALA A 124 39.19 10.05 -1.01
CA ALA A 124 37.93 10.58 -1.52
C ALA A 124 36.94 10.81 -0.38
N GLY A 125 36.24 11.92 -0.43
CA GLY A 125 35.22 12.27 0.54
C GLY A 125 34.63 13.65 0.29
N LYS A 126 33.63 13.99 1.10
CA LYS A 126 33.01 15.31 1.07
C LYS A 126 33.84 16.30 1.87
N VAL A 127 34.18 17.41 1.23
CA VAL A 127 34.91 18.51 1.91
C VAL A 127 34.00 19.20 2.92
N SER A 128 34.41 19.26 4.16
CA SER A 128 33.70 19.93 5.25
C SER A 128 34.62 20.86 6.03
N VAL A 129 34.04 21.77 6.81
CA VAL A 129 34.79 22.65 7.72
C VAL A 129 34.52 22.26 9.16
N PHE A 130 35.58 22.05 9.90
CA PHE A 130 35.52 21.92 11.36
C PHE A 130 36.60 22.77 12.00
N ASN A 131 36.23 23.56 13.01
CA ASN A 131 37.16 24.51 13.68
C ASN A 131 37.93 25.41 12.69
N ARG A 132 37.24 25.91 11.66
CA ARG A 132 37.81 26.78 10.60
C ARG A 132 38.91 26.11 9.75
N ARG A 133 38.96 24.76 9.73
CA ARG A 133 39.86 24.01 8.89
C ARG A 133 39.07 23.07 7.97
N LEU A 134 39.53 22.96 6.73
CA LEU A 134 39.00 21.99 5.78
C LEU A 134 39.41 20.59 6.22
N GLN A 135 38.43 19.66 6.16
CA GLN A 135 38.64 18.26 6.48
C GLN A 135 37.82 17.32 5.62
N LEU A 136 38.26 16.07 5.53
CA LEU A 136 37.44 14.95 5.08
C LEU A 136 37.14 14.03 6.28
N ALA A 137 35.90 13.82 6.59
CA ALA A 137 35.46 12.90 7.65
C ALA A 137 35.24 11.51 7.07
N HIS A 138 35.89 10.50 7.65
CA HIS A 138 35.84 9.12 7.19
C HIS A 138 36.06 8.95 5.67
N PRO A 139 37.11 9.54 5.06
CA PRO A 139 37.34 9.40 3.64
C PRO A 139 37.58 7.95 3.24
N ALA A 140 37.13 7.57 2.05
CA ALA A 140 37.62 6.37 1.42
C ALA A 140 39.06 6.60 0.96
N TYR A 141 39.90 5.57 1.03
CA TYR A 141 41.28 5.69 0.56
C TYR A 141 41.78 4.39 -0.05
N GLU A 142 42.76 4.53 -0.97
CA GLU A 142 43.49 3.44 -1.57
C GLU A 142 44.97 3.76 -1.61
N LEU A 143 45.79 2.83 -1.11
CA LEU A 143 47.23 2.98 -1.08
C LEU A 143 47.82 2.83 -2.47
N LEU A 144 48.67 3.80 -2.89
CA LEU A 144 49.34 3.75 -4.18
C LEU A 144 50.69 3.02 -4.04
N ARG A 145 50.85 1.98 -4.84
CA ARG A 145 52.07 1.21 -4.97
C ARG A 145 52.68 1.47 -6.35
N GLY A 146 53.70 2.32 -6.45
CA GLY A 146 54.39 2.65 -7.71
C GLY A 146 53.80 3.83 -8.50
N ASP A 147 54.25 4.05 -9.75
CA ASP A 147 53.80 5.13 -10.65
C ASP A 147 52.41 4.82 -11.25
N GLY A 148 51.39 4.76 -10.45
CA GLY A 148 50.08 4.26 -10.82
C GLY A 148 49.10 5.31 -11.37
N ASP A 149 49.42 6.03 -12.45
CA ASP A 149 48.50 7.00 -13.07
C ASP A 149 47.19 6.37 -13.56
N GLU A 150 47.24 5.16 -14.16
CA GLU A 150 46.05 4.44 -14.60
C GLU A 150 45.12 4.04 -13.46
N ALA A 151 45.67 3.67 -12.29
CA ALA A 151 44.90 3.36 -11.11
C ALA A 151 44.21 4.60 -10.54
N VAL A 152 44.87 5.77 -10.64
CA VAL A 152 44.32 7.06 -10.20
C VAL A 152 43.12 7.47 -11.07
N GLU A 153 43.23 7.37 -12.39
CA GLU A 153 42.15 7.73 -13.31
C GLU A 153 40.95 6.79 -13.19
N SER A 154 41.18 5.49 -13.01
CA SER A 154 40.09 4.52 -12.84
C SER A 154 39.36 4.65 -11.52
N TRP A 155 40.00 5.17 -10.49
CA TRP A 155 39.43 5.33 -9.16
C TRP A 155 38.76 6.69 -8.94
N ALA A 156 39.30 7.76 -9.51
CA ALA A 156 38.71 9.09 -9.47
C ALA A 156 37.43 9.14 -10.33
N GLY A 157 36.40 9.77 -9.85
CA GLY A 157 35.11 9.88 -10.55
C GLY A 157 34.29 8.59 -10.61
N ALA A 158 34.75 7.50 -9.99
CA ALA A 158 34.02 6.23 -9.98
C ALA A 158 32.67 6.36 -9.24
N LEU A 159 31.66 5.72 -9.79
CA LEU A 159 30.34 5.59 -9.19
C LEU A 159 30.28 4.27 -8.42
N ILE A 160 30.18 4.35 -7.09
CA ILE A 160 30.21 3.19 -6.21
C ILE A 160 28.78 2.79 -5.85
N PRO A 161 28.34 1.57 -6.22
CA PRO A 161 27.01 1.10 -5.88
C PRO A 161 26.90 0.85 -4.37
N ILE A 162 25.82 1.36 -3.76
CA ILE A 162 25.44 1.11 -2.37
C ILE A 162 24.23 0.21 -2.34
N TYR A 163 24.43 -1.01 -1.87
CA TYR A 163 23.38 -2.03 -1.83
C TYR A 163 22.54 -1.95 -0.55
N PRO A 164 21.25 -2.34 -0.63
CA PRO A 164 20.47 -2.62 0.57
C PRO A 164 21.19 -3.66 1.42
N ALA A 165 21.53 -3.28 2.64
CA ALA A 165 22.34 -4.06 3.56
C ALA A 165 21.62 -4.30 4.88
N THR A 166 22.10 -5.27 5.65
CA THR A 166 21.63 -5.58 7.01
C THR A 166 22.72 -5.35 8.04
N ALA A 167 22.38 -5.36 9.32
CA ALA A 167 23.36 -5.21 10.39
C ALA A 167 24.46 -6.30 10.38
N LYS A 168 24.18 -7.43 9.75
CA LYS A 168 25.12 -8.57 9.66
C LYS A 168 25.82 -8.70 8.30
N LEU A 169 25.34 -7.99 7.28
CA LEU A 169 25.91 -8.02 5.93
C LEU A 169 25.99 -6.61 5.35
N GLU A 170 27.19 -6.09 5.35
CA GLU A 170 27.50 -4.72 4.91
C GLU A 170 27.47 -4.60 3.39
N SER A 171 27.10 -3.42 2.88
CA SER A 171 26.98 -3.14 1.43
C SER A 171 28.23 -3.49 0.63
N TRP A 172 29.43 -3.21 1.16
CA TRP A 172 30.67 -3.51 0.46
C TRP A 172 30.95 -5.00 0.28
N LYS A 173 30.47 -5.85 1.22
CA LYS A 173 30.56 -7.32 1.10
C LYS A 173 29.62 -7.82 0.00
N ILE A 174 28.42 -7.25 -0.07
CA ILE A 174 27.47 -7.52 -1.16
C ILE A 174 28.09 -7.11 -2.49
N GLY A 175 28.64 -5.89 -2.56
CA GLY A 175 29.32 -5.39 -3.76
C GLY A 175 30.45 -6.30 -4.24
N LYS A 176 31.27 -6.80 -3.34
CA LYS A 176 32.33 -7.75 -3.68
C LYS A 176 31.77 -9.08 -4.22
N ALA A 177 30.72 -9.60 -3.61
CA ALA A 177 30.06 -10.80 -4.09
C ALA A 177 29.44 -10.59 -5.48
N VAL A 178 28.78 -9.46 -5.71
CA VAL A 178 28.23 -9.10 -7.03
C VAL A 178 29.34 -9.06 -8.08
N GLN A 179 30.47 -8.44 -7.79
CA GLN A 179 31.61 -8.40 -8.74
C GLN A 179 32.12 -9.79 -9.10
N THR A 180 32.06 -10.74 -8.18
CA THR A 180 32.47 -12.14 -8.43
C THR A 180 31.54 -12.83 -9.42
N VAL A 181 30.23 -12.60 -9.33
CA VAL A 181 29.21 -13.25 -10.19
C VAL A 181 28.84 -12.43 -11.45
N LEU A 182 29.27 -11.19 -11.52
CA LEU A 182 28.89 -10.26 -12.60
C LEU A 182 29.21 -10.76 -14.03
N PRO A 183 30.30 -11.51 -14.28
CA PRO A 183 30.53 -12.13 -15.59
C PRO A 183 29.41 -13.04 -16.07
N SER A 184 28.68 -13.69 -15.15
CA SER A 184 27.53 -14.54 -15.46
C SER A 184 26.32 -13.76 -16.00
N ALA A 185 26.29 -12.46 -15.85
CA ALA A 185 25.22 -11.61 -16.39
C ALA A 185 25.07 -11.71 -17.91
N ARG A 186 26.15 -12.07 -18.63
CA ARG A 186 26.15 -12.27 -20.10
C ARG A 186 25.24 -13.41 -20.55
N GLU A 187 24.94 -14.35 -19.65
CA GLU A 187 24.08 -15.51 -19.92
C GLU A 187 22.63 -15.30 -19.51
N ALA A 188 22.28 -14.08 -19.06
CA ALA A 188 20.93 -13.76 -18.68
C ALA A 188 19.99 -13.80 -19.89
N LEU A 189 18.90 -14.54 -19.75
CA LEU A 189 17.84 -14.58 -20.74
C LEU A 189 16.97 -13.33 -20.61
N ASP A 190 16.79 -12.65 -21.74
CA ASP A 190 15.99 -11.43 -21.78
C ASP A 190 14.49 -11.78 -21.80
N PRO A 191 13.69 -11.34 -20.82
CA PRO A 191 12.25 -11.58 -20.81
C PRO A 191 11.48 -10.69 -21.77
N LEU A 192 12.05 -9.57 -22.25
CA LEU A 192 11.37 -8.71 -23.21
C LEU A 192 11.48 -9.26 -24.63
N PRO A 193 10.37 -9.27 -25.41
CA PRO A 193 10.44 -9.53 -26.84
C PRO A 193 11.38 -8.54 -27.56
N ASP A 194 12.14 -8.99 -28.53
CA ASP A 194 13.10 -8.16 -29.23
C ASP A 194 12.47 -6.93 -29.88
N SER A 195 11.30 -7.08 -30.48
CA SER A 195 10.53 -5.98 -31.07
C SER A 195 10.14 -4.90 -30.08
N LEU A 196 9.73 -5.30 -28.89
CA LEU A 196 9.36 -4.39 -27.79
C LEU A 196 10.61 -3.64 -27.30
N ARG A 197 11.69 -4.36 -27.05
CA ARG A 197 12.96 -3.79 -26.59
C ARG A 197 13.53 -2.80 -27.58
N ALA A 198 13.65 -3.19 -28.85
CA ALA A 198 14.22 -2.35 -29.92
C ALA A 198 13.33 -1.13 -30.19
N GLY A 199 12.01 -1.31 -30.26
CA GLY A 199 11.06 -0.23 -30.52
C GLY A 199 11.05 0.88 -29.47
N ARG A 200 11.49 0.57 -28.24
CA ARG A 200 11.59 1.52 -27.13
C ARG A 200 13.00 1.98 -26.82
N GLY A 201 14.00 1.53 -27.58
CA GLY A 201 15.40 1.88 -27.36
C GLY A 201 15.97 1.38 -26.04
N LEU A 202 15.45 0.28 -25.50
CA LEU A 202 15.88 -0.30 -24.23
C LEU A 202 17.13 -1.17 -24.43
N LEU A 203 18.02 -1.16 -23.43
CA LEU A 203 19.21 -2.00 -23.42
C LEU A 203 18.83 -3.50 -23.38
N PRO A 204 19.67 -4.39 -23.93
CA PRO A 204 19.60 -5.81 -23.61
C PRO A 204 19.77 -6.06 -22.11
N LEU A 205 19.11 -7.06 -21.55
CA LEU A 205 19.20 -7.38 -20.11
C LEU A 205 20.64 -7.61 -19.62
N PRO A 206 21.51 -8.38 -20.33
CA PRO A 206 22.90 -8.55 -19.91
C PRO A 206 23.65 -7.24 -19.76
N GLU A 207 23.48 -6.31 -20.70
CA GLU A 207 24.11 -5.00 -20.65
C GLU A 207 23.55 -4.12 -19.51
N ALA A 208 22.26 -4.16 -19.27
CA ALA A 208 21.62 -3.44 -18.17
C ALA A 208 22.12 -3.93 -16.80
N LEU A 209 22.26 -5.23 -16.61
CA LEU A 209 22.82 -5.81 -15.39
C LEU A 209 24.29 -5.41 -15.17
N LEU A 210 25.10 -5.38 -16.22
CA LEU A 210 26.46 -4.89 -16.12
C LEU A 210 26.52 -3.41 -15.75
N LYS A 211 25.72 -2.58 -16.39
CA LYS A 211 25.71 -1.12 -16.15
C LYS A 211 25.12 -0.74 -14.78
N VAL A 212 24.14 -1.45 -14.26
CA VAL A 212 23.57 -1.16 -12.95
C VAL A 212 24.55 -1.48 -11.82
N HIS A 213 25.37 -2.51 -11.97
CA HIS A 213 26.35 -2.92 -10.96
C HIS A 213 27.73 -2.30 -11.14
N ARG A 214 28.09 -1.91 -12.36
CA ARG A 214 29.38 -1.29 -12.69
C ARG A 214 29.17 -0.16 -13.71
N PRO A 215 28.52 0.94 -13.30
CA PRO A 215 28.32 2.08 -14.20
C PRO A 215 29.62 2.86 -14.37
N HIS A 216 29.84 3.37 -15.57
CA HIS A 216 30.91 4.32 -15.85
C HIS A 216 30.42 5.76 -15.79
N THR A 217 29.17 5.99 -16.13
CA THR A 217 28.54 7.31 -16.18
C THR A 217 27.18 7.33 -15.49
N LYS A 218 26.67 8.50 -15.16
CA LYS A 218 25.29 8.66 -14.67
C LYS A 218 24.25 8.24 -15.72
N ALA A 219 24.56 8.41 -17.00
CA ALA A 219 23.72 7.93 -18.08
C ALA A 219 23.60 6.41 -18.08
N ASP A 220 24.68 5.69 -17.79
CA ASP A 220 24.63 4.23 -17.65
C ASP A 220 23.67 3.77 -16.57
N ILE A 221 23.63 4.48 -15.44
CA ILE A 221 22.70 4.20 -14.35
C ILE A 221 21.25 4.43 -14.80
N ALA A 222 21.00 5.56 -15.47
CA ALA A 222 19.66 5.91 -15.95
C ALA A 222 19.14 4.90 -16.97
N ASP A 223 19.96 4.54 -17.95
CA ASP A 223 19.62 3.57 -19.00
C ASP A 223 19.38 2.17 -18.43
N ALA A 224 20.24 1.72 -17.51
CA ALA A 224 20.10 0.44 -16.85
C ALA A 224 18.83 0.38 -16.00
N ARG A 225 18.55 1.40 -15.21
CA ARG A 225 17.34 1.47 -14.40
C ARG A 225 16.07 1.51 -15.24
N ALA A 226 16.05 2.29 -16.32
CA ALA A 226 14.92 2.32 -17.24
C ALA A 226 14.63 0.93 -17.81
N ARG A 227 15.65 0.20 -18.22
CA ARG A 227 15.51 -1.17 -18.73
C ARG A 227 14.99 -2.12 -17.64
N LEU A 228 15.55 -2.06 -16.44
CA LEU A 228 15.18 -2.96 -15.34
C LEU A 228 13.78 -2.66 -14.79
N LYS A 229 13.32 -1.43 -14.81
CA LYS A 229 11.93 -1.07 -14.53
C LYS A 229 10.95 -1.70 -15.52
N TRP A 230 11.30 -1.68 -16.79
CA TRP A 230 10.53 -2.36 -17.84
C TRP A 230 10.50 -3.87 -17.65
N ASP A 231 11.62 -4.46 -17.28
CA ASP A 231 11.73 -5.88 -16.97
C ASP A 231 10.74 -6.29 -15.89
N GLU A 232 10.80 -5.59 -14.78
CA GLU A 232 9.96 -5.86 -13.61
C GLU A 232 8.47 -5.60 -13.90
N ALA A 233 8.14 -4.47 -14.53
CA ALA A 233 6.77 -4.12 -14.90
C ALA A 233 6.18 -5.11 -15.89
N PHE A 234 6.93 -5.48 -16.92
CA PHE A 234 6.44 -6.38 -17.97
C PHE A 234 6.21 -7.80 -17.47
N VAL A 235 7.14 -8.37 -16.72
CA VAL A 235 6.99 -9.72 -16.14
C VAL A 235 5.79 -9.77 -15.21
N LEU A 236 5.62 -8.78 -14.35
CA LEU A 236 4.45 -8.68 -13.47
C LEU A 236 3.14 -8.59 -14.27
N GLN A 237 3.10 -7.71 -15.28
CA GLN A 237 1.89 -7.54 -16.10
C GLN A 237 1.57 -8.77 -16.95
N VAL A 238 2.57 -9.52 -17.39
CA VAL A 238 2.36 -10.81 -18.08
C VAL A 238 1.75 -11.84 -17.11
N ALA A 239 2.21 -11.91 -15.87
CA ALA A 239 1.60 -12.78 -14.86
C ALA A 239 0.11 -12.46 -14.65
N LEU A 240 -0.20 -11.18 -14.51
CA LEU A 240 -1.58 -10.70 -14.35
C LEU A 240 -2.43 -10.91 -15.61
N ALA A 241 -1.86 -10.68 -16.79
CA ALA A 241 -2.54 -10.90 -18.07
C ALA A 241 -2.84 -12.38 -18.32
N ARG A 242 -1.93 -13.29 -17.98
CA ARG A 242 -2.19 -14.75 -18.03
C ARG A 242 -3.30 -15.16 -17.09
N ARG A 243 -3.33 -14.63 -15.88
CA ARG A 243 -4.42 -14.89 -14.93
C ARG A 243 -5.76 -14.41 -15.48
N ARG A 244 -5.84 -13.19 -16.00
CA ARG A 244 -7.05 -12.69 -16.66
C ARG A 244 -7.46 -13.55 -17.84
N HIS A 245 -6.52 -13.93 -18.70
CA HIS A 245 -6.78 -14.78 -19.86
C HIS A 245 -7.35 -16.16 -19.45
N ALA A 246 -6.75 -16.81 -18.45
CA ALA A 246 -7.23 -18.07 -17.93
C ALA A 246 -8.65 -17.96 -17.35
N GLU A 247 -8.94 -16.88 -16.62
CA GLU A 247 -10.24 -16.64 -16.02
C GLU A 247 -11.32 -16.31 -17.05
N THR A 248 -11.00 -15.53 -18.09
CA THR A 248 -11.94 -15.21 -19.18
C THR A 248 -12.25 -16.39 -20.08
N HIS A 249 -11.43 -17.45 -20.07
CA HIS A 249 -11.70 -18.68 -20.81
C HIS A 249 -12.49 -19.71 -20.01
N LEU A 250 -12.75 -19.47 -18.71
CA LEU A 250 -13.69 -20.28 -17.94
C LEU A 250 -15.11 -20.06 -18.46
N PRO A 251 -15.93 -21.12 -18.49
CA PRO A 251 -17.34 -20.96 -18.88
C PRO A 251 -18.14 -20.29 -17.78
N ALA A 252 -18.99 -19.35 -18.15
CA ALA A 252 -19.99 -18.75 -17.26
C ALA A 252 -21.35 -18.74 -17.94
N VAL A 253 -22.40 -18.67 -17.14
CA VAL A 253 -23.76 -18.51 -17.65
C VAL A 253 -24.02 -17.04 -17.95
N PRO A 254 -24.39 -16.67 -19.18
CA PRO A 254 -24.84 -15.33 -19.48
C PRO A 254 -26.07 -14.95 -18.66
N ARG A 255 -26.05 -13.76 -18.08
CA ARG A 255 -27.14 -13.23 -17.25
C ARG A 255 -27.68 -11.94 -17.87
N VAL A 256 -28.78 -12.08 -18.59
CA VAL A 256 -29.48 -10.98 -19.25
C VAL A 256 -30.83 -10.78 -18.57
N PRO A 257 -31.10 -9.58 -18.00
CA PRO A 257 -32.43 -9.33 -17.40
C PRO A 257 -33.52 -9.29 -18.45
N GLY A 258 -34.70 -9.74 -18.08
CA GLY A 258 -35.89 -9.60 -18.93
C GLY A 258 -36.32 -8.11 -19.05
N PRO A 259 -36.98 -7.74 -20.16
CA PRO A 259 -37.41 -6.36 -20.39
C PRO A 259 -38.45 -5.87 -19.38
N ASP A 260 -39.28 -6.75 -18.85
CA ASP A 260 -40.38 -6.44 -17.92
C ASP A 260 -40.26 -7.25 -16.60
N GLY A 261 -39.03 -7.58 -16.17
CA GLY A 261 -38.76 -8.41 -15.01
C GLY A 261 -38.53 -7.62 -13.72
N LEU A 262 -37.84 -8.26 -12.77
CA LEU A 262 -37.55 -7.73 -11.44
C LEU A 262 -36.71 -6.44 -11.49
N LEU A 263 -35.68 -6.37 -12.34
CA LEU A 263 -34.86 -5.18 -12.51
C LEU A 263 -35.68 -3.98 -13.04
N ALA A 264 -36.51 -4.20 -14.04
CA ALA A 264 -37.38 -3.17 -14.59
C ALA A 264 -38.38 -2.66 -13.53
N ALA A 265 -38.99 -3.58 -12.76
CA ALA A 265 -39.87 -3.20 -11.65
C ALA A 265 -39.15 -2.40 -10.56
N PHE A 266 -37.90 -2.74 -10.27
CA PHE A 266 -37.07 -2.02 -9.33
C PHE A 266 -36.72 -0.60 -9.84
N ASP A 267 -36.30 -0.46 -11.09
CA ASP A 267 -35.97 0.82 -11.70
C ASP A 267 -37.19 1.78 -11.72
N ASP A 268 -38.38 1.26 -11.95
CA ASP A 268 -39.64 2.04 -11.90
C ASP A 268 -39.99 2.54 -10.49
N ARG A 269 -39.50 1.88 -9.45
CA ARG A 269 -39.71 2.28 -8.06
C ARG A 269 -38.72 3.32 -7.56
N LEU A 270 -37.60 3.57 -8.26
CA LEU A 270 -36.58 4.51 -7.79
C LEU A 270 -37.15 5.92 -7.68
N PRO A 271 -37.01 6.58 -6.53
CA PRO A 271 -37.48 7.94 -6.30
C PRO A 271 -36.57 9.00 -6.96
N PHE A 272 -35.49 8.60 -7.61
CA PHE A 272 -34.49 9.47 -8.24
C PHE A 272 -33.98 8.85 -9.54
N THR A 273 -33.34 9.68 -10.36
CA THR A 273 -32.67 9.26 -11.58
C THR A 273 -31.23 8.88 -11.29
N LEU A 274 -30.72 7.81 -11.88
CA LEU A 274 -29.32 7.42 -11.79
C LEU A 274 -28.42 8.51 -12.38
N THR A 275 -27.27 8.74 -11.74
CA THR A 275 -26.23 9.63 -12.28
C THR A 275 -25.65 9.06 -13.58
N GLU A 276 -25.01 9.90 -14.39
CA GLU A 276 -24.33 9.44 -15.61
C GLU A 276 -23.25 8.40 -15.31
N GLY A 277 -22.49 8.60 -14.21
CA GLY A 277 -21.49 7.65 -13.75
C GLY A 277 -22.10 6.29 -13.37
N GLN A 278 -23.22 6.28 -12.65
CA GLN A 278 -23.92 5.05 -12.31
C GLN A 278 -24.49 4.34 -13.54
N GLN A 279 -25.02 5.07 -14.52
CA GLN A 279 -25.49 4.52 -15.77
C GLN A 279 -24.35 3.91 -16.60
N LYS A 280 -23.21 4.60 -16.69
CA LYS A 280 -22.02 4.10 -17.40
C LYS A 280 -21.50 2.81 -16.79
N VAL A 281 -21.29 2.79 -15.46
CA VAL A 281 -20.80 1.62 -14.74
C VAL A 281 -21.80 0.47 -14.83
N SER A 282 -23.10 0.73 -14.71
CA SER A 282 -24.14 -0.30 -14.88
C SER A 282 -24.09 -0.92 -16.27
N ARG A 283 -23.88 -0.13 -17.33
CA ARG A 283 -23.71 -0.67 -18.68
C ARG A 283 -22.49 -1.57 -18.81
N GLU A 284 -21.35 -1.15 -18.27
CA GLU A 284 -20.13 -1.97 -18.25
C GLU A 284 -20.36 -3.33 -17.55
N ILE A 285 -21.04 -3.32 -16.41
CA ILE A 285 -21.37 -4.52 -15.66
C ILE A 285 -22.36 -5.41 -16.43
N PHE A 286 -23.41 -4.84 -16.98
CA PHE A 286 -24.43 -5.63 -17.72
C PHE A 286 -23.87 -6.23 -19.01
N GLU A 287 -22.99 -5.55 -19.69
CA GLU A 287 -22.26 -6.09 -20.85
C GLU A 287 -21.43 -7.32 -20.44
N ASP A 288 -20.72 -7.25 -19.32
CA ASP A 288 -19.94 -8.38 -18.81
C ASP A 288 -20.83 -9.55 -18.36
N LEU A 289 -21.95 -9.27 -17.68
CA LEU A 289 -22.89 -10.30 -17.23
C LEU A 289 -23.57 -11.04 -18.41
N ALA A 290 -23.70 -10.38 -19.55
CA ALA A 290 -24.29 -10.95 -20.76
C ALA A 290 -23.34 -11.89 -21.53
N THR A 291 -22.07 -11.97 -21.18
CA THR A 291 -21.09 -12.85 -21.83
C THR A 291 -21.10 -14.26 -21.25
N ALA A 292 -20.62 -15.23 -22.03
CA ALA A 292 -20.42 -16.61 -21.59
C ALA A 292 -19.12 -16.83 -20.78
N HIS A 293 -18.50 -15.76 -20.33
CA HIS A 293 -17.28 -15.75 -19.53
C HIS A 293 -17.53 -15.02 -18.22
N PRO A 294 -16.89 -15.42 -17.10
CA PRO A 294 -17.14 -14.79 -15.83
C PRO A 294 -16.61 -13.35 -15.82
N MET A 295 -17.42 -12.43 -15.33
CA MET A 295 -17.01 -11.07 -15.03
C MET A 295 -16.02 -11.07 -13.84
N HIS A 296 -14.95 -10.33 -13.94
CA HIS A 296 -14.03 -10.01 -12.84
C HIS A 296 -13.81 -8.50 -12.81
N ARG A 297 -14.62 -7.80 -12.03
CA ARG A 297 -14.61 -6.32 -12.03
C ARG A 297 -14.47 -5.75 -10.62
N LEU A 298 -13.66 -4.70 -10.52
CA LEU A 298 -13.50 -3.87 -9.34
C LEU A 298 -14.27 -2.56 -9.52
N LEU A 299 -15.23 -2.30 -8.64
CA LEU A 299 -15.99 -1.07 -8.59
C LEU A 299 -15.45 -0.17 -7.48
N GLN A 300 -14.88 0.96 -7.87
CA GLN A 300 -14.39 1.98 -6.98
C GLN A 300 -15.34 3.15 -6.88
N GLY A 301 -15.50 3.68 -5.69
CA GLY A 301 -16.28 4.89 -5.46
C GLY A 301 -16.24 5.28 -4.00
N GLU A 302 -16.35 6.57 -3.74
CA GLU A 302 -16.41 7.08 -2.37
C GLU A 302 -17.68 6.61 -1.64
N VAL A 303 -17.65 6.71 -0.32
CA VAL A 303 -18.84 6.46 0.50
C VAL A 303 -19.96 7.39 0.06
N GLY A 304 -21.12 6.82 -0.24
CA GLY A 304 -22.28 7.55 -0.75
C GLY A 304 -22.29 7.84 -2.25
N SER A 305 -21.34 7.29 -3.02
CA SER A 305 -21.35 7.37 -4.50
C SER A 305 -22.43 6.50 -5.16
N GLY A 306 -23.09 5.63 -4.38
CA GLY A 306 -24.13 4.73 -4.87
C GLY A 306 -23.63 3.39 -5.37
N LYS A 307 -22.48 2.90 -4.90
CA LYS A 307 -21.96 1.56 -5.23
C LYS A 307 -22.96 0.44 -4.93
N THR A 308 -23.60 0.49 -3.77
CA THR A 308 -24.59 -0.50 -3.35
C THR A 308 -25.78 -0.55 -4.29
N MET A 309 -26.22 0.60 -4.79
CA MET A 309 -27.27 0.70 -5.81
C MET A 309 -26.89 0.00 -7.12
N VAL A 310 -25.68 0.25 -7.59
CA VAL A 310 -25.14 -0.39 -8.80
C VAL A 310 -25.02 -1.90 -8.61
N ALA A 311 -24.50 -2.33 -7.47
CA ALA A 311 -24.38 -3.75 -7.13
C ALA A 311 -25.74 -4.42 -7.01
N LEU A 312 -26.72 -3.77 -6.39
CA LEU A 312 -28.09 -4.30 -6.28
C LEU A 312 -28.72 -4.49 -7.66
N ARG A 313 -28.57 -3.52 -8.55
CA ARG A 313 -29.10 -3.65 -9.93
C ARG A 313 -28.45 -4.83 -10.67
N ALA A 314 -27.14 -5.06 -10.48
CA ALA A 314 -26.45 -6.24 -11.02
C ALA A 314 -26.99 -7.56 -10.44
N MET A 315 -27.22 -7.61 -9.13
CA MET A 315 -27.83 -8.77 -8.47
C MET A 315 -29.25 -9.05 -8.98
N LEU A 316 -30.06 -8.01 -9.14
CA LEU A 316 -31.43 -8.15 -9.69
C LEU A 316 -31.43 -8.64 -11.14
N ALA A 317 -30.46 -8.20 -11.95
CA ALA A 317 -30.30 -8.70 -13.31
C ALA A 317 -30.01 -10.21 -13.34
N VAL A 318 -29.19 -10.68 -12.43
CA VAL A 318 -28.87 -12.12 -12.29
C VAL A 318 -30.08 -12.92 -11.81
N VAL A 319 -30.84 -12.41 -10.87
CA VAL A 319 -32.08 -13.03 -10.39
C VAL A 319 -33.13 -13.10 -11.52
N ASP A 320 -33.27 -12.05 -12.29
CA ASP A 320 -34.13 -12.02 -13.47
C ASP A 320 -33.76 -13.11 -14.50
N ALA A 321 -32.48 -13.38 -14.64
CA ALA A 321 -31.97 -14.42 -15.53
C ALA A 321 -31.98 -15.85 -14.91
N GLY A 322 -32.70 -16.04 -13.82
CA GLY A 322 -32.87 -17.33 -13.15
C GLY A 322 -31.76 -17.76 -12.20
N GLY A 323 -30.80 -16.87 -11.91
CA GLY A 323 -29.70 -17.14 -10.99
C GLY A 323 -29.90 -16.60 -9.58
N GLN A 324 -28.91 -16.81 -8.77
CA GLN A 324 -28.80 -16.24 -7.42
C GLN A 324 -27.57 -15.31 -7.29
N ALA A 325 -27.67 -14.36 -6.42
CA ALA A 325 -26.58 -13.43 -6.10
C ALA A 325 -26.25 -13.46 -4.60
N ALA A 326 -24.96 -13.43 -4.28
CA ALA A 326 -24.46 -13.37 -2.93
C ALA A 326 -23.66 -12.08 -2.72
N MET A 327 -23.90 -11.38 -1.61
CA MET A 327 -23.11 -10.23 -1.16
C MET A 327 -22.35 -10.58 0.11
N LEU A 328 -21.04 -10.47 0.07
CA LEU A 328 -20.16 -10.69 1.21
C LEU A 328 -19.76 -9.36 1.83
N ALA A 329 -20.02 -9.24 3.12
CA ALA A 329 -19.57 -8.11 3.92
C ALA A 329 -18.46 -8.55 4.90
N PRO A 330 -17.52 -7.66 5.26
CA PRO A 330 -16.41 -8.01 6.13
C PRO A 330 -16.81 -8.24 7.59
N THR A 331 -17.94 -7.70 8.02
CA THR A 331 -18.46 -7.83 9.39
C THR A 331 -19.96 -8.11 9.40
N GLU A 332 -20.44 -8.70 10.50
CA GLU A 332 -21.87 -8.95 10.69
C GLU A 332 -22.72 -7.67 10.71
N VAL A 333 -22.19 -6.62 11.30
CA VAL A 333 -22.86 -5.32 11.33
C VAL A 333 -23.07 -4.76 9.92
N LEU A 334 -22.07 -4.83 9.06
CA LEU A 334 -22.19 -4.42 7.67
C LEU A 334 -23.15 -5.33 6.88
N ALA A 335 -23.11 -6.64 7.11
CA ALA A 335 -24.04 -7.56 6.47
C ALA A 335 -25.50 -7.23 6.85
N GLN A 336 -25.77 -6.96 8.10
CA GLN A 336 -27.09 -6.53 8.59
C GLN A 336 -27.52 -5.20 7.98
N GLN A 337 -26.59 -4.23 7.88
CA GLN A 337 -26.88 -2.94 7.24
C GLN A 337 -27.21 -3.08 5.75
N HIS A 338 -26.44 -3.86 5.01
CA HIS A 338 -26.71 -4.12 3.61
C HIS A 338 -28.04 -4.83 3.43
N HIS A 339 -28.33 -5.82 4.26
CA HIS A 339 -29.62 -6.51 4.23
C HIS A 339 -30.79 -5.54 4.46
N ARG A 340 -30.72 -4.69 5.47
CA ARG A 340 -31.73 -3.68 5.76
C ARG A 340 -31.88 -2.69 4.61
N SER A 341 -30.79 -2.13 4.15
CA SER A 341 -30.76 -1.14 3.06
C SER A 341 -31.32 -1.69 1.75
N ILE A 342 -30.92 -2.90 1.39
CA ILE A 342 -31.39 -3.56 0.16
C ILE A 342 -32.88 -3.91 0.28
N THR A 343 -33.31 -4.44 1.41
CA THR A 343 -34.72 -4.76 1.66
C THR A 343 -35.61 -3.50 1.62
N GLU A 344 -35.16 -2.40 2.18
CA GLU A 344 -35.87 -1.10 2.11
C GLU A 344 -35.93 -0.56 0.68
N MET A 345 -34.84 -0.60 -0.05
CA MET A 345 -34.81 -0.15 -1.46
C MET A 345 -35.73 -0.99 -2.37
N MET A 346 -35.81 -2.28 -2.15
CA MET A 346 -36.64 -3.19 -2.92
C MET A 346 -38.10 -3.16 -2.49
N GLY A 347 -38.39 -2.86 -1.23
CA GLY A 347 -39.75 -2.83 -0.69
C GLY A 347 -40.49 -4.16 -0.95
N GLU A 348 -41.63 -4.09 -1.60
CA GLU A 348 -42.46 -5.29 -1.94
C GLU A 348 -41.73 -6.31 -2.83
N LEU A 349 -40.73 -5.89 -3.58
CA LEU A 349 -39.93 -6.76 -4.44
C LEU A 349 -39.02 -7.70 -3.65
N ALA A 350 -38.78 -7.43 -2.37
CA ALA A 350 -38.07 -8.30 -1.44
C ALA A 350 -38.93 -9.35 -0.75
N GLU A 351 -40.24 -9.32 -0.95
CA GLU A 351 -41.27 -10.16 -0.27
C GLU A 351 -41.72 -11.35 -1.12
N GLY A 352 -40.79 -11.99 -1.83
CA GLY A 352 -41.06 -13.16 -2.65
C GLY A 352 -41.62 -14.31 -1.83
N GLY A 353 -42.68 -14.96 -2.35
CA GLY A 353 -43.34 -16.10 -1.72
C GLY A 353 -44.36 -15.72 -0.63
N MET A 354 -44.64 -14.46 -0.39
CA MET A 354 -45.70 -14.01 0.51
C MET A 354 -47.03 -13.78 -0.20
N LEU A 355 -48.12 -14.11 0.46
CA LEU A 355 -49.47 -13.82 -0.04
C LEU A 355 -49.67 -12.32 -0.21
N GLY A 356 -49.95 -11.88 -1.43
CA GLY A 356 -50.06 -10.44 -1.76
C GLY A 356 -48.77 -9.77 -2.17
N GLY A 357 -47.66 -10.50 -2.34
CA GLY A 357 -46.41 -10.01 -2.89
C GLY A 357 -46.52 -9.58 -4.36
N ALA A 358 -45.60 -8.74 -4.81
CA ALA A 358 -45.52 -8.30 -6.21
C ALA A 358 -45.33 -9.49 -7.15
N GLU A 359 -45.83 -9.38 -8.38
CA GLU A 359 -45.67 -10.41 -9.41
C GLU A 359 -44.21 -10.76 -9.69
N HIS A 360 -43.35 -9.73 -9.67
CA HIS A 360 -41.91 -9.84 -9.79
C HIS A 360 -41.26 -9.56 -8.40
N ALA A 361 -41.07 -10.61 -7.60
CA ALA A 361 -40.45 -10.48 -6.28
C ALA A 361 -39.48 -11.63 -6.05
N THR A 362 -38.50 -11.42 -5.21
CA THR A 362 -37.55 -12.41 -4.72
C THR A 362 -37.40 -12.34 -3.22
N LYS A 363 -36.80 -13.35 -2.61
CA LYS A 363 -36.49 -13.35 -1.20
C LYS A 363 -35.05 -12.91 -0.97
N VAL A 364 -34.85 -11.99 -0.03
CA VAL A 364 -33.53 -11.52 0.40
C VAL A 364 -33.27 -12.07 1.80
N VAL A 365 -32.26 -12.91 1.93
CA VAL A 365 -31.91 -13.54 3.20
C VAL A 365 -30.58 -13.07 3.75
N LEU A 366 -30.48 -13.08 5.09
CA LEU A 366 -29.24 -12.79 5.81
C LEU A 366 -28.63 -14.11 6.31
N LEU A 367 -27.33 -14.28 6.19
CA LEU A 367 -26.58 -15.43 6.72
C LEU A 367 -25.30 -14.98 7.40
N THR A 368 -25.28 -15.03 8.74
CA THR A 368 -24.14 -14.65 9.58
C THR A 368 -23.85 -15.71 10.64
N GLY A 369 -22.66 -15.66 11.25
CA GLY A 369 -22.23 -16.63 12.25
C GLY A 369 -23.05 -16.63 13.53
N SER A 370 -23.56 -15.46 13.95
CA SER A 370 -24.31 -15.27 15.21
C SER A 370 -25.81 -15.58 15.15
N MET A 371 -26.32 -15.97 13.99
CA MET A 371 -27.74 -16.26 13.82
C MET A 371 -28.18 -17.47 14.62
N GLY A 372 -29.41 -17.40 15.16
CA GLY A 372 -30.07 -18.53 15.81
C GLY A 372 -30.27 -19.73 14.83
N THR A 373 -30.23 -20.94 15.39
CA THR A 373 -30.25 -22.17 14.59
C THR A 373 -31.47 -22.28 13.65
N ALA A 374 -32.66 -21.86 14.09
CA ALA A 374 -33.86 -21.91 13.29
C ALA A 374 -33.84 -20.95 12.09
N ALA A 375 -33.39 -19.72 12.30
CA ALA A 375 -33.26 -18.71 11.26
C ALA A 375 -32.17 -19.10 10.25
N ARG A 376 -31.03 -19.62 10.71
CA ARG A 376 -29.95 -20.13 9.87
C ARG A 376 -30.41 -21.29 8.99
N ARG A 377 -31.12 -22.26 9.57
CA ARG A 377 -31.68 -23.43 8.82
C ARG A 377 -32.64 -22.98 7.72
N ARG A 378 -33.51 -22.03 8.00
CA ARG A 378 -34.44 -21.45 7.03
C ARG A 378 -33.74 -20.78 5.88
N ALA A 379 -32.74 -19.92 6.20
CA ALA A 379 -31.92 -19.24 5.19
C ALA A 379 -31.17 -20.23 4.28
N LEU A 380 -30.58 -21.27 4.85
CA LEU A 380 -29.85 -22.31 4.10
C LEU A 380 -30.83 -23.09 3.17
N LEU A 381 -32.06 -23.39 3.62
CA LEU A 381 -33.05 -24.04 2.82
C LEU A 381 -33.51 -23.14 1.66
N ASP A 382 -33.79 -21.89 1.91
CA ASP A 382 -34.21 -20.92 0.89
C ASP A 382 -33.13 -20.72 -0.19
N LEU A 383 -31.87 -20.80 0.16
CA LEU A 383 -30.76 -20.77 -0.80
C LEU A 383 -30.64 -22.04 -1.62
N ALA A 384 -30.74 -23.20 -0.99
CA ALA A 384 -30.61 -24.50 -1.66
C ALA A 384 -31.76 -24.76 -2.63
N THR A 385 -32.97 -24.30 -2.34
CA THR A 385 -34.14 -24.41 -3.17
C THR A 385 -34.28 -23.37 -4.28
N GLY A 386 -33.53 -22.28 -4.17
CA GLY A 386 -33.62 -21.16 -5.10
C GLY A 386 -34.74 -20.14 -4.79
N GLU A 387 -35.48 -20.32 -3.69
CA GLU A 387 -36.50 -19.34 -3.25
C GLU A 387 -35.87 -17.98 -2.88
N ALA A 388 -34.69 -17.98 -2.26
CA ALA A 388 -33.92 -16.80 -2.04
C ALA A 388 -33.06 -16.50 -3.27
N GLY A 389 -33.36 -15.42 -3.95
CA GLY A 389 -32.55 -14.91 -5.07
C GLY A 389 -31.30 -14.15 -4.62
N ILE A 390 -31.36 -13.52 -3.46
CA ILE A 390 -30.27 -12.72 -2.90
C ILE A 390 -29.96 -13.17 -1.49
N VAL A 391 -28.69 -13.39 -1.19
CA VAL A 391 -28.17 -13.61 0.16
C VAL A 391 -27.11 -12.56 0.49
N ILE A 392 -27.15 -12.04 1.71
CA ILE A 392 -26.16 -11.14 2.27
C ILE A 392 -25.59 -11.80 3.51
N GLY A 393 -24.27 -11.83 3.61
CA GLY A 393 -23.62 -12.48 4.74
C GLY A 393 -22.15 -12.15 4.86
N THR A 394 -21.51 -12.81 5.81
CA THR A 394 -20.09 -12.74 6.08
C THR A 394 -19.38 -13.96 5.49
N HIS A 395 -18.17 -14.24 5.98
CA HIS A 395 -17.43 -15.47 5.64
C HIS A 395 -18.25 -16.77 5.89
N ALA A 396 -19.33 -16.70 6.67
CA ALA A 396 -20.26 -17.83 6.83
C ALA A 396 -20.83 -18.35 5.48
N LEU A 397 -20.88 -17.52 4.45
CA LEU A 397 -21.29 -17.91 3.09
C LEU A 397 -20.31 -18.87 2.39
N ILE A 398 -19.06 -18.90 2.84
CA ILE A 398 -17.97 -19.72 2.27
C ILE A 398 -17.98 -21.14 2.85
N GLU A 399 -18.64 -21.35 4.00
CA GLU A 399 -18.72 -22.66 4.65
C GLU A 399 -19.33 -23.74 3.72
N ASP A 400 -18.79 -24.95 3.78
CA ASP A 400 -19.21 -26.08 2.93
C ASP A 400 -20.70 -26.40 3.03
N LYS A 401 -21.30 -26.10 4.19
CA LYS A 401 -22.73 -26.32 4.46
C LYS A 401 -23.65 -25.43 3.64
N VAL A 402 -23.15 -24.34 3.09
CA VAL A 402 -23.93 -23.39 2.30
C VAL A 402 -23.95 -23.86 0.86
N GLN A 403 -25.17 -24.23 0.36
CA GLN A 403 -25.37 -24.64 -1.00
C GLN A 403 -26.35 -23.70 -1.71
N PHE A 404 -26.05 -23.41 -2.97
CA PHE A 404 -26.85 -22.58 -3.83
C PHE A 404 -27.55 -23.45 -4.91
N HIS A 405 -28.74 -23.05 -5.29
CA HIS A 405 -29.41 -23.64 -6.43
C HIS A 405 -28.73 -23.30 -7.76
N ASP A 406 -28.41 -21.99 -7.95
CA ASP A 406 -27.71 -21.50 -9.14
C ASP A 406 -27.02 -20.14 -8.81
N LEU A 407 -25.84 -20.17 -8.20
CA LEU A 407 -25.09 -18.97 -7.89
C LEU A 407 -24.50 -18.35 -9.17
N GLY A 408 -24.98 -17.18 -9.55
CA GLY A 408 -24.57 -16.49 -10.78
C GLY A 408 -23.70 -15.26 -10.56
N LEU A 409 -23.78 -14.60 -9.39
CA LEU A 409 -23.00 -13.40 -9.06
C LEU A 409 -22.57 -13.42 -7.61
N VAL A 410 -21.33 -13.06 -7.37
CA VAL A 410 -20.78 -12.77 -6.06
C VAL A 410 -20.35 -11.31 -6.00
N VAL A 411 -20.89 -10.57 -5.06
CA VAL A 411 -20.48 -9.19 -4.76
C VAL A 411 -19.70 -9.20 -3.46
N VAL A 412 -18.47 -8.70 -3.48
CA VAL A 412 -17.59 -8.59 -2.31
C VAL A 412 -17.45 -7.15 -1.92
N ASP A 413 -17.87 -6.81 -0.71
CA ASP A 413 -17.70 -5.45 -0.16
C ASP A 413 -16.40 -5.35 0.63
N GLU A 414 -15.64 -4.27 0.42
CA GLU A 414 -14.39 -3.98 1.13
C GLU A 414 -13.33 -5.10 1.05
N GLN A 415 -12.70 -5.24 -0.12
CA GLN A 415 -11.75 -6.30 -0.45
C GLN A 415 -10.54 -6.46 0.48
N HIS A 416 -10.21 -5.50 1.34
CA HIS A 416 -9.01 -5.54 2.20
C HIS A 416 -8.89 -6.78 3.08
N ARG A 417 -9.97 -7.55 3.22
CA ARG A 417 -10.05 -8.71 4.12
C ARG A 417 -10.37 -10.03 3.42
N PHE A 418 -10.54 -10.02 2.08
CA PHE A 418 -10.83 -11.23 1.31
C PHE A 418 -9.64 -11.59 0.40
N GLY A 419 -8.95 -12.68 0.73
CA GLY A 419 -7.87 -13.23 -0.08
C GLY A 419 -8.35 -13.98 -1.31
N VAL A 420 -7.41 -14.37 -2.17
CA VAL A 420 -7.64 -15.18 -3.38
C VAL A 420 -8.34 -16.49 -3.05
N GLU A 421 -7.96 -17.14 -1.95
CA GLU A 421 -8.55 -18.44 -1.53
C GLU A 421 -10.05 -18.37 -1.25
N GLN A 422 -10.49 -17.28 -0.64
CA GLN A 422 -11.91 -17.08 -0.32
C GLN A 422 -12.73 -16.82 -1.57
N ARG A 423 -12.15 -16.12 -2.54
CA ARG A 423 -12.76 -15.95 -3.87
C ARG A 423 -12.87 -17.29 -4.62
N ASP A 424 -11.83 -18.10 -4.55
CA ASP A 424 -11.81 -19.42 -5.19
C ASP A 424 -12.80 -20.40 -4.54
N ALA A 425 -12.95 -20.36 -3.21
CA ALA A 425 -13.96 -21.17 -2.51
C ALA A 425 -15.38 -20.84 -2.96
N LEU A 426 -15.69 -19.57 -3.21
CA LEU A 426 -17.01 -19.17 -3.73
C LEU A 426 -17.22 -19.57 -5.19
N ARG A 427 -16.17 -19.57 -6.00
CA ARG A 427 -16.25 -20.06 -7.38
C ARG A 427 -16.72 -21.51 -7.46
N GLY A 428 -16.29 -22.35 -6.52
CA GLY A 428 -16.69 -23.75 -6.46
C GLY A 428 -18.16 -24.00 -6.08
N LYS A 429 -18.89 -22.98 -5.62
CA LYS A 429 -20.28 -23.10 -5.17
C LYS A 429 -21.35 -22.96 -6.29
N GLY A 430 -20.96 -22.47 -7.46
CA GLY A 430 -21.83 -22.38 -8.62
C GLY A 430 -21.76 -23.62 -9.47
N LYS A 431 -22.80 -23.88 -10.30
CA LYS A 431 -22.78 -24.90 -11.35
C LYS A 431 -21.69 -24.62 -12.39
N GLN A 432 -21.48 -23.36 -12.68
CA GLN A 432 -20.35 -22.79 -13.41
C GLN A 432 -19.77 -21.62 -12.60
N PRO A 433 -18.53 -21.16 -12.87
CA PRO A 433 -17.95 -20.02 -12.17
C PRO A 433 -18.90 -18.82 -12.18
N PRO A 434 -19.28 -18.28 -11.01
CA PRO A 434 -20.12 -17.10 -10.95
C PRO A 434 -19.36 -15.85 -11.40
N HIS A 435 -20.08 -14.84 -11.86
CA HIS A 435 -19.54 -13.51 -12.06
C HIS A 435 -19.12 -12.90 -10.73
N LEU A 436 -18.06 -12.09 -10.73
CA LEU A 436 -17.50 -11.45 -9.54
C LEU A 436 -17.47 -9.93 -9.70
N LEU A 437 -18.04 -9.24 -8.72
CA LEU A 437 -17.96 -7.80 -8.56
C LEU A 437 -17.37 -7.49 -7.19
N VAL A 438 -16.22 -6.82 -7.17
CA VAL A 438 -15.58 -6.38 -5.94
C VAL A 438 -15.81 -4.88 -5.79
N MET A 439 -16.25 -4.44 -4.63
CA MET A 439 -16.47 -3.03 -4.32
C MET A 439 -15.46 -2.52 -3.30
N THR A 440 -15.03 -1.29 -3.46
CA THR A 440 -14.21 -0.59 -2.46
C THR A 440 -14.67 0.86 -2.29
N ALA A 441 -14.77 1.30 -1.05
CA ALA A 441 -15.05 2.68 -0.69
C ALA A 441 -13.78 3.56 -0.69
N THR A 442 -12.61 2.92 -0.66
CA THR A 442 -11.33 3.63 -0.72
C THR A 442 -10.92 3.83 -2.17
N PRO A 443 -10.78 5.06 -2.65
CA PRO A 443 -10.23 5.30 -3.97
C PRO A 443 -8.82 4.72 -4.07
N ILE A 444 -8.58 3.91 -5.10
CA ILE A 444 -7.29 3.26 -5.34
C ILE A 444 -6.63 3.96 -6.52
N PRO A 445 -5.40 4.48 -6.38
CA PRO A 445 -4.67 5.05 -7.51
C PRO A 445 -4.59 4.06 -8.68
N ARG A 446 -4.63 4.57 -9.91
CA ARG A 446 -4.65 3.75 -11.11
C ARG A 446 -3.50 2.74 -11.17
N THR A 447 -2.33 3.14 -10.74
CA THR A 447 -1.15 2.27 -10.68
C THR A 447 -1.29 1.09 -9.74
N VAL A 448 -1.88 1.31 -8.56
CA VAL A 448 -2.17 0.25 -7.59
C VAL A 448 -3.26 -0.67 -8.14
N ALA A 449 -4.28 -0.13 -8.81
CA ALA A 449 -5.30 -0.92 -9.48
C ALA A 449 -4.69 -1.82 -10.57
N MET A 450 -3.75 -1.32 -11.34
CA MET A 450 -3.07 -2.09 -12.40
C MET A 450 -2.07 -3.13 -11.88
N THR A 451 -1.56 -2.98 -10.66
CA THR A 451 -0.56 -3.89 -10.07
C THR A 451 -1.17 -4.89 -9.10
N VAL A 452 -1.77 -4.41 -8.03
CA VAL A 452 -2.34 -5.26 -6.96
C VAL A 452 -3.63 -5.94 -7.39
N PHE A 453 -4.47 -5.22 -8.14
CA PHE A 453 -5.77 -5.70 -8.66
C PHE A 453 -5.76 -5.86 -10.18
N GLY A 454 -4.58 -6.06 -10.77
CA GLY A 454 -4.40 -6.10 -12.21
C GLY A 454 -5.05 -7.30 -12.91
N ASP A 455 -5.53 -8.27 -12.16
CA ASP A 455 -6.38 -9.37 -12.62
C ASP A 455 -7.86 -8.98 -12.78
N LEU A 456 -8.27 -7.80 -12.32
CA LEU A 456 -9.64 -7.29 -12.42
C LEU A 456 -9.75 -6.14 -13.42
N GLU A 457 -10.87 -6.05 -14.12
CA GLU A 457 -11.28 -4.86 -14.83
C GLU A 457 -11.79 -3.82 -13.82
N THR A 458 -11.58 -2.53 -14.11
CA THR A 458 -11.89 -1.47 -13.15
C THR A 458 -12.98 -0.54 -13.66
N SER A 459 -13.96 -0.26 -12.82
CA SER A 459 -14.98 0.80 -13.02
C SER A 459 -14.93 1.79 -11.85
N VAL A 460 -15.08 3.07 -12.14
CA VAL A 460 -14.99 4.14 -11.14
C VAL A 460 -16.28 4.94 -11.10
N LEU A 461 -16.84 5.13 -9.90
CA LEU A 461 -17.90 6.09 -9.62
C LEU A 461 -17.26 7.34 -9.03
N ASP A 462 -17.06 8.34 -9.86
CA ASP A 462 -16.40 9.61 -9.53
C ASP A 462 -17.37 10.75 -9.20
N GLN A 463 -18.65 10.53 -9.42
CA GLN A 463 -19.70 11.50 -9.14
C GLN A 463 -20.39 11.19 -7.81
N LEU A 464 -20.54 12.23 -6.98
CA LEU A 464 -21.37 12.13 -5.79
C LEU A 464 -22.85 12.36 -6.19
N PRO A 465 -23.81 11.64 -5.57
CA PRO A 465 -25.24 11.88 -5.80
C PRO A 465 -25.61 13.35 -5.52
N ALA A 466 -26.55 13.88 -6.30
CA ALA A 466 -27.10 15.21 -6.07
C ALA A 466 -27.71 15.30 -4.64
N GLY A 467 -27.45 16.39 -3.95
CA GLY A 467 -28.00 16.66 -2.61
C GLY A 467 -27.00 16.46 -1.45
N ARG A 468 -25.75 16.11 -1.74
CA ARG A 468 -24.72 16.12 -0.70
C ARG A 468 -24.26 17.54 -0.39
N SER A 469 -24.22 17.88 0.91
CA SER A 469 -23.77 19.18 1.38
C SER A 469 -22.24 19.28 1.39
N PRO A 470 -21.65 20.48 1.19
CA PRO A 470 -20.20 20.68 1.27
C PRO A 470 -19.68 20.39 2.67
N ILE A 471 -18.44 19.89 2.75
CA ILE A 471 -17.72 19.65 4.02
C ILE A 471 -16.55 20.61 4.09
N ALA A 472 -16.55 21.46 5.12
CA ALA A 472 -15.40 22.30 5.45
C ALA A 472 -14.46 21.55 6.39
N SER A 473 -13.18 21.53 6.09
CA SER A 473 -12.16 20.87 6.88
C SER A 473 -11.11 21.87 7.38
N HIS A 474 -10.77 21.80 8.67
CA HIS A 474 -9.80 22.70 9.30
C HIS A 474 -8.86 21.92 10.21
N VAL A 475 -7.59 22.30 10.22
CA VAL A 475 -6.60 21.81 11.18
C VAL A 475 -6.66 22.69 12.42
N VAL A 476 -6.78 22.08 13.60
CA VAL A 476 -6.81 22.77 14.90
C VAL A 476 -5.51 22.50 15.66
N PRO A 477 -4.54 23.46 15.68
CA PRO A 477 -3.25 23.30 16.33
C PRO A 477 -3.37 23.56 17.84
N ALA A 478 -3.78 22.57 18.60
CA ALA A 478 -4.12 22.72 20.01
C ALA A 478 -2.96 23.14 20.92
N ALA A 479 -1.71 22.75 20.59
CA ALA A 479 -0.52 23.16 21.37
C ALA A 479 -0.14 24.62 21.14
N ASP A 480 -0.12 25.05 19.85
CA ASP A 480 0.30 26.40 19.47
C ASP A 480 -0.81 27.45 19.71
N LYS A 481 -2.05 27.04 19.54
CA LYS A 481 -3.24 27.91 19.62
C LYS A 481 -4.37 27.25 20.43
N PRO A 482 -4.25 27.17 21.77
CA PRO A 482 -5.25 26.50 22.61
C PRO A 482 -6.66 27.07 22.48
N HIS A 483 -6.80 28.33 22.14
CA HIS A 483 -8.11 28.97 21.91
C HIS A 483 -8.85 28.41 20.68
N PHE A 484 -8.14 27.82 19.70
CA PHE A 484 -8.79 27.14 18.59
C PHE A 484 -9.47 25.85 19.04
N LEU A 485 -8.90 25.13 20.01
CA LEU A 485 -9.55 23.95 20.59
C LEU A 485 -10.82 24.35 21.35
N SER A 486 -10.75 25.42 22.15
CA SER A 486 -11.95 25.96 22.84
C SER A 486 -13.03 26.36 21.84
N ARG A 487 -12.64 27.00 20.74
CA ARG A 487 -13.57 27.37 19.65
C ARG A 487 -14.16 26.13 18.96
N ALA A 488 -13.41 25.05 18.82
CA ALA A 488 -13.91 23.80 18.28
C ALA A 488 -15.07 23.23 19.11
N TRP A 489 -14.95 23.24 20.45
CA TRP A 489 -16.02 22.78 21.34
C TRP A 489 -17.23 23.73 21.34
N GLU A 490 -17.02 25.03 21.27
CA GLU A 490 -18.10 25.99 21.05
C GLU A 490 -18.85 25.70 19.76
N ARG A 491 -18.14 25.37 18.70
CA ARG A 491 -18.73 25.06 17.39
C ARG A 491 -19.57 23.77 17.44
N VAL A 492 -19.11 22.75 18.17
CA VAL A 492 -19.90 21.54 18.41
C VAL A 492 -21.20 21.88 19.16
N ARG A 493 -21.10 22.72 20.18
CA ARG A 493 -22.28 23.18 20.94
C ARG A 493 -23.27 23.95 20.05
N GLU A 494 -22.78 24.83 19.19
CA GLU A 494 -23.61 25.56 18.23
C GLU A 494 -24.36 24.60 17.29
N GLU A 495 -23.71 23.54 16.80
CA GLU A 495 -24.35 22.54 15.95
C GLU A 495 -25.44 21.77 16.71
N VAL A 496 -25.21 21.41 17.96
CA VAL A 496 -26.23 20.74 18.78
C VAL A 496 -27.41 21.66 19.08
N GLU A 497 -27.16 22.93 19.37
CA GLU A 497 -28.22 23.93 19.59
C GLU A 497 -29.06 24.18 18.33
N ALA A 498 -28.46 24.02 17.14
CA ALA A 498 -29.17 24.07 15.86
C ALA A 498 -29.96 22.77 15.54
N GLY A 499 -29.98 21.79 16.44
CA GLY A 499 -30.65 20.51 16.27
C GLY A 499 -29.86 19.42 15.60
N HIS A 500 -28.56 19.62 15.39
CA HIS A 500 -27.67 18.65 14.78
C HIS A 500 -26.90 17.82 15.81
N GLN A 501 -26.10 16.88 15.33
CA GLN A 501 -25.31 15.98 16.16
C GLN A 501 -23.84 16.02 15.72
N ALA A 502 -22.95 15.54 16.60
CA ALA A 502 -21.53 15.56 16.37
C ALA A 502 -20.85 14.22 16.72
N TYR A 503 -19.75 13.93 16.01
CA TYR A 503 -18.81 12.88 16.34
C TYR A 503 -17.54 13.48 16.95
N VAL A 504 -16.99 12.82 17.95
CA VAL A 504 -15.63 13.03 18.45
C VAL A 504 -14.88 11.71 18.36
N VAL A 505 -13.83 11.65 17.57
CA VAL A 505 -13.06 10.42 17.32
C VAL A 505 -11.71 10.47 18.01
N CYS A 506 -11.37 9.40 18.73
CA CYS A 506 -10.12 9.25 19.46
C CYS A 506 -9.37 8.00 18.97
N PRO A 507 -8.02 7.99 19.02
CA PRO A 507 -7.23 6.87 18.52
C PRO A 507 -7.21 5.63 19.43
N ARG A 508 -7.66 5.73 20.69
CA ARG A 508 -7.55 4.68 21.72
C ARG A 508 -8.77 4.57 22.63
N ILE A 509 -8.95 3.40 23.26
CA ILE A 509 -10.11 3.11 24.13
C ILE A 509 -9.93 3.59 25.58
N GLY A 510 -8.81 3.29 26.24
CA GLY A 510 -8.54 3.61 27.65
C GLY A 510 -7.17 3.15 28.15
N ASP A 511 -6.92 3.21 29.49
CA ASP A 511 -5.60 3.11 30.11
C ASP A 511 -4.95 1.73 30.22
N GLU A 512 -5.50 0.67 29.67
CA GLU A 512 -4.84 -0.61 29.66
C GLU A 512 -3.72 -0.63 28.60
N GLU A 513 -2.51 -0.94 29.03
CA GLU A 513 -1.37 -1.23 28.16
C GLU A 513 -1.74 -2.35 27.18
N ASP A 514 -1.83 -2.03 25.90
CA ASP A 514 -1.98 -3.01 24.86
C ASP A 514 -0.65 -3.77 24.72
N ASP A 515 -0.57 -4.93 25.37
CA ASP A 515 0.53 -5.90 25.25
C ASP A 515 0.37 -6.72 23.94
N SER A 516 0.02 -6.07 22.86
CA SER A 516 0.11 -6.65 21.51
C SER A 516 1.38 -6.15 20.84
N GLY A 517 2.46 -6.92 21.05
CA GLY A 517 3.76 -6.68 20.43
C GLY A 517 3.71 -6.70 18.90
N LYS A 518 3.34 -5.58 18.32
CA LYS A 518 3.77 -5.22 16.97
C LYS A 518 4.75 -4.07 17.11
N ALA A 519 6.02 -4.40 16.93
CA ALA A 519 7.09 -3.43 16.78
C ALA A 519 6.75 -2.45 15.66
N GLY A 520 6.10 -1.36 16.03
CA GLY A 520 5.95 -0.19 15.20
C GLY A 520 7.30 0.51 15.09
N GLU A 521 7.54 1.10 13.94
CA GLU A 521 8.71 1.87 13.57
C GLU A 521 9.27 2.74 14.71
N LYS A 522 10.58 2.76 14.84
CA LYS A 522 11.26 3.69 15.73
C LYS A 522 10.98 5.12 15.25
N PRO A 523 10.47 6.01 16.10
CA PRO A 523 10.33 7.41 15.74
C PRO A 523 11.70 8.01 15.42
N ALA A 524 11.73 8.98 14.53
CA ALA A 524 12.91 9.79 14.26
C ALA A 524 13.39 10.43 15.58
N GLU A 525 14.70 10.44 15.81
CA GLU A 525 15.31 10.99 17.02
C GLU A 525 14.84 12.43 17.26
N GLY A 526 14.09 12.64 18.34
CA GLY A 526 13.67 13.99 18.78
C GLY A 526 12.18 14.17 19.11
N GLU A 527 11.30 13.21 18.81
CA GLU A 527 9.89 13.30 19.22
C GLU A 527 9.66 12.67 20.61
N GLU A 528 9.22 13.48 21.57
CA GLU A 528 8.74 12.96 22.85
C GLU A 528 7.50 12.10 22.61
N LYS A 529 7.55 10.84 23.07
CA LYS A 529 6.42 9.90 22.99
C LYS A 529 5.29 10.35 23.90
N ARG A 530 4.34 11.09 23.35
CA ARG A 530 3.10 11.40 24.04
C ARG A 530 2.11 10.24 23.90
N PRO A 531 1.47 9.79 24.99
CA PRO A 531 0.44 8.75 24.90
C PRO A 531 -0.79 9.24 24.11
N PRO A 532 -1.42 8.39 23.27
CA PRO A 532 -2.61 8.77 22.52
C PRO A 532 -3.80 9.04 23.46
N LEU A 533 -4.68 9.96 23.08
CA LEU A 533 -5.90 10.28 23.81
C LEU A 533 -6.87 9.10 23.80
N ALA A 534 -7.40 8.77 24.96
CA ALA A 534 -8.34 7.68 25.17
C ALA A 534 -9.78 8.16 25.07
N VAL A 535 -10.65 7.36 24.44
CA VAL A 535 -12.06 7.70 24.24
C VAL A 535 -12.82 7.90 25.55
N LEU A 536 -12.53 7.09 26.57
CA LEU A 536 -13.19 7.17 27.87
C LEU A 536 -12.82 8.46 28.61
N ASP A 537 -11.53 8.81 28.62
CA ASP A 537 -11.04 10.02 29.28
C ASP A 537 -11.55 11.29 28.59
N VAL A 538 -11.53 11.30 27.26
CA VAL A 538 -12.05 12.43 26.47
C VAL A 538 -13.54 12.62 26.69
N ALA A 539 -14.34 11.55 26.73
CA ALA A 539 -15.78 11.63 26.97
C ALA A 539 -16.07 12.19 28.34
N GLU A 540 -15.34 11.77 29.38
CA GLU A 540 -15.50 12.29 30.75
C GLU A 540 -15.13 13.77 30.84
N GLN A 541 -14.00 14.16 30.27
CA GLN A 541 -13.54 15.57 30.26
C GLN A 541 -14.52 16.49 29.54
N LEU A 542 -15.04 16.05 28.38
CA LEU A 542 -16.02 16.83 27.62
C LEU A 542 -17.36 16.95 28.34
N GLY A 543 -17.85 15.86 28.90
CA GLY A 543 -19.13 15.84 29.62
C GLY A 543 -19.17 16.68 30.91
N ARG A 544 -18.02 16.85 31.57
CA ARG A 544 -17.86 17.68 32.77
C ARG A 544 -17.35 19.10 32.49
N GLY A 545 -16.98 19.39 31.27
CA GLY A 545 -16.36 20.65 30.86
C GLY A 545 -17.04 21.31 29.66
N PRO A 546 -16.38 21.38 28.49
CA PRO A 546 -16.86 22.16 27.33
C PRO A 546 -18.25 21.74 26.83
N LEU A 547 -18.63 20.48 26.97
CA LEU A 547 -19.92 19.93 26.52
C LEU A 547 -20.86 19.56 27.68
N GLU A 548 -20.68 20.20 28.81
CA GLU A 548 -21.58 20.03 29.96
C GLU A 548 -23.04 20.35 29.59
N GLY A 549 -23.97 19.48 30.00
CA GLY A 549 -25.38 19.61 29.67
C GLY A 549 -25.81 18.99 28.35
N LEU A 550 -24.88 18.56 27.52
CA LEU A 550 -25.18 17.78 26.30
C LEU A 550 -25.20 16.28 26.60
N ARG A 551 -25.98 15.54 25.81
CA ARG A 551 -26.06 14.08 25.92
C ARG A 551 -24.87 13.45 25.16
N VAL A 552 -23.84 13.05 25.93
CA VAL A 552 -22.62 12.47 25.40
C VAL A 552 -22.60 10.96 25.65
N GLU A 553 -22.39 10.16 24.63
CA GLU A 553 -22.22 8.71 24.74
C GLU A 553 -20.91 8.25 24.13
N VAL A 554 -20.47 7.05 24.52
CA VAL A 554 -19.20 6.44 24.09
C VAL A 554 -19.45 5.20 23.23
N LEU A 555 -18.65 5.02 22.18
CA LEU A 555 -18.65 3.83 21.32
C LEU A 555 -17.22 3.39 21.03
N HIS A 556 -16.88 2.14 21.35
CA HIS A 556 -15.55 1.60 21.06
C HIS A 556 -15.56 0.09 20.76
N GLY A 557 -14.45 -0.42 20.22
CA GLY A 557 -14.35 -1.79 19.73
C GLY A 557 -14.54 -2.90 20.77
N ARG A 558 -14.24 -2.63 22.05
CA ARG A 558 -14.35 -3.62 23.14
C ARG A 558 -15.75 -3.77 23.72
N MET A 559 -16.69 -2.90 23.34
CA MET A 559 -18.08 -3.05 23.78
C MET A 559 -18.73 -4.30 23.17
N HIS A 560 -19.67 -4.88 23.93
CA HIS A 560 -20.48 -5.98 23.40
C HIS A 560 -21.27 -5.52 22.16
N PRO A 561 -21.44 -6.36 21.11
CA PRO A 561 -22.16 -5.98 19.89
C PRO A 561 -23.56 -5.40 20.12
N ASP A 562 -24.32 -5.95 21.08
CA ASP A 562 -25.66 -5.44 21.43
C ASP A 562 -25.60 -4.02 22.01
N ASP A 563 -24.58 -3.72 22.82
CA ASP A 563 -24.39 -2.39 23.39
C ASP A 563 -23.98 -1.37 22.33
N LYS A 564 -23.11 -1.79 21.38
CA LYS A 564 -22.76 -0.96 20.22
C LYS A 564 -23.97 -0.60 19.39
N ASP A 565 -24.82 -1.58 19.09
CA ASP A 565 -26.06 -1.39 18.33
C ASP A 565 -27.02 -0.48 19.09
N ALA A 566 -27.15 -0.62 20.40
CA ALA A 566 -28.01 0.22 21.23
C ALA A 566 -27.55 1.68 21.22
N VAL A 567 -26.24 1.92 21.37
CA VAL A 567 -25.66 3.27 21.31
C VAL A 567 -25.87 3.90 19.92
N MET A 568 -25.61 3.16 18.85
CA MET A 568 -25.82 3.66 17.49
C MET A 568 -27.29 3.95 17.18
N ARG A 569 -28.21 3.14 17.66
CA ARG A 569 -29.65 3.39 17.48
C ARG A 569 -30.08 4.67 18.20
N ARG A 570 -29.63 4.89 19.44
CA ARG A 570 -29.91 6.15 20.17
C ARG A 570 -29.33 7.36 19.44
N PHE A 571 -28.12 7.25 18.94
CA PHE A 571 -27.50 8.33 18.17
C PHE A 571 -28.26 8.60 16.87
N ALA A 572 -28.58 7.56 16.11
CA ALA A 572 -29.36 7.69 14.87
C ALA A 572 -30.77 8.26 15.10
N ALA A 573 -31.40 7.97 16.25
CA ALA A 573 -32.69 8.50 16.65
C ALA A 573 -32.65 9.95 17.17
N GLY A 574 -31.47 10.54 17.33
CA GLY A 574 -31.31 11.90 17.88
C GLY A 574 -31.38 11.97 19.41
N GLU A 575 -31.37 10.84 20.11
CA GLU A 575 -31.37 10.76 21.56
C GLU A 575 -30.00 11.10 22.17
N THR A 576 -28.93 11.01 21.39
CA THR A 576 -27.57 11.38 21.77
C THR A 576 -27.11 12.58 20.94
N ASP A 577 -26.51 13.58 21.57
CA ASP A 577 -26.03 14.80 20.90
C ASP A 577 -24.64 14.65 20.36
N VAL A 578 -23.74 14.04 21.13
CA VAL A 578 -22.34 13.85 20.80
C VAL A 578 -21.94 12.40 21.04
N LEU A 579 -21.41 11.76 20.02
CA LEU A 579 -20.85 10.40 20.11
C LEU A 579 -19.33 10.47 20.13
N VAL A 580 -18.72 10.08 21.25
CA VAL A 580 -17.27 9.95 21.40
C VAL A 580 -16.89 8.51 21.07
N ALA A 581 -16.12 8.30 20.03
CA ALA A 581 -15.86 6.97 19.50
C ALA A 581 -14.41 6.76 19.07
N THR A 582 -14.03 5.50 18.93
CA THR A 582 -12.85 5.09 18.18
C THR A 582 -13.19 4.94 16.69
N THR A 583 -12.23 4.45 15.88
CA THR A 583 -12.41 4.19 14.44
C THR A 583 -13.54 3.21 14.09
N VAL A 584 -14.18 2.60 15.07
CA VAL A 584 -15.36 1.72 14.86
C VAL A 584 -16.47 2.39 14.04
N ILE A 585 -16.58 3.72 14.09
CA ILE A 585 -17.55 4.46 13.27
C ILE A 585 -17.23 4.49 11.78
N GLU A 586 -16.04 4.09 11.35
CA GLU A 586 -15.73 3.92 9.93
C GLU A 586 -16.68 2.93 9.25
N VAL A 587 -17.11 1.94 10.01
CA VAL A 587 -17.95 0.81 9.60
C VAL A 587 -19.41 1.02 10.05
N GLY A 588 -19.87 2.24 10.14
CA GLY A 588 -21.08 2.48 10.87
C GLY A 588 -22.28 2.97 10.07
N VAL A 589 -23.32 3.20 10.81
CA VAL A 589 -24.66 3.63 10.39
C VAL A 589 -24.60 5.03 9.76
N ASN A 590 -25.39 5.25 8.75
CA ASN A 590 -25.60 6.57 8.17
C ASN A 590 -26.45 7.43 9.11
N VAL A 591 -25.93 8.55 9.59
CA VAL A 591 -26.64 9.53 10.42
C VAL A 591 -26.60 10.89 9.71
N PRO A 592 -27.60 11.21 8.87
CA PRO A 592 -27.64 12.46 8.08
C PRO A 592 -27.63 13.72 8.95
N ASN A 593 -28.16 13.65 10.18
CA ASN A 593 -28.21 14.77 11.13
C ASN A 593 -26.86 15.07 11.81
N ALA A 594 -25.84 14.22 11.66
CA ALA A 594 -24.50 14.48 12.16
C ALA A 594 -23.77 15.43 11.21
N THR A 595 -23.47 16.63 11.67
CA THR A 595 -22.89 17.72 10.87
C THR A 595 -21.47 18.09 11.27
N ALA A 596 -21.00 17.70 12.46
CA ALA A 596 -19.67 17.98 12.93
C ALA A 596 -18.90 16.69 13.23
N MET A 597 -17.63 16.68 12.82
CA MET A 597 -16.67 15.63 13.11
C MET A 597 -15.42 16.28 13.71
N VAL A 598 -15.08 15.92 14.95
CA VAL A 598 -13.85 16.33 15.62
C VAL A 598 -12.95 15.12 15.77
N ILE A 599 -11.78 15.13 15.16
CA ILE A 599 -10.83 14.03 15.21
C ILE A 599 -9.67 14.45 16.13
N MET A 600 -9.58 13.81 17.29
CA MET A 600 -8.55 14.05 18.29
C MET A 600 -7.28 13.31 17.93
N ASP A 601 -6.11 13.91 18.18
CA ASP A 601 -4.82 13.35 17.74
C ASP A 601 -4.85 12.91 16.28
N ALA A 602 -5.33 13.77 15.39
CA ALA A 602 -5.56 13.46 13.98
C ALA A 602 -4.27 13.00 13.25
N ASP A 603 -3.10 13.43 13.71
CA ASP A 603 -1.78 13.01 13.22
C ASP A 603 -1.49 11.51 13.40
N ARG A 604 -2.25 10.81 14.25
CA ARG A 604 -2.13 9.36 14.45
C ARG A 604 -2.97 8.52 13.51
N PHE A 605 -3.79 9.13 12.69
CA PHE A 605 -4.61 8.47 11.68
C PHE A 605 -3.96 8.55 10.31
N GLY A 606 -4.15 7.50 9.49
CA GLY A 606 -3.77 7.56 8.08
C GLY A 606 -4.66 8.51 7.27
N VAL A 607 -4.15 9.01 6.16
CA VAL A 607 -4.86 9.94 5.26
C VAL A 607 -6.20 9.35 4.82
N SER A 608 -6.20 8.08 4.41
CA SER A 608 -7.42 7.37 3.97
C SER A 608 -8.45 7.24 5.10
N GLN A 609 -8.01 6.98 6.33
CA GLN A 609 -8.88 6.92 7.50
C GLN A 609 -9.53 8.28 7.79
N LEU A 610 -8.74 9.34 7.76
CA LEU A 610 -9.25 10.70 7.95
C LEU A 610 -10.29 11.07 6.90
N HIS A 611 -10.07 10.70 5.65
CA HIS A 611 -11.01 10.93 4.57
C HIS A 611 -12.32 10.15 4.76
N GLN A 612 -12.24 8.89 5.17
CA GLN A 612 -13.42 8.06 5.47
C GLN A 612 -14.22 8.62 6.64
N LEU A 613 -13.56 9.01 7.73
CA LEU A 613 -14.20 9.65 8.88
C LEU A 613 -14.88 10.97 8.50
N ARG A 614 -14.19 11.82 7.75
CA ARG A 614 -14.77 13.06 7.23
C ARG A 614 -16.02 12.82 6.39
N GLY A 615 -16.04 11.76 5.61
CA GLY A 615 -17.19 11.37 4.80
C GLY A 615 -18.44 10.95 5.60
N ARG A 616 -18.36 10.86 6.93
CA ARG A 616 -19.52 10.57 7.81
C ARG A 616 -20.39 11.77 8.08
N VAL A 617 -19.92 12.98 7.84
CA VAL A 617 -20.70 14.20 7.94
C VAL A 617 -21.04 14.75 6.55
N GLY A 618 -21.93 15.76 6.45
CA GLY A 618 -22.36 16.32 5.18
C GLY A 618 -23.28 15.40 4.36
N ARG A 619 -23.93 14.44 5.00
CA ARG A 619 -24.86 13.50 4.35
C ARG A 619 -26.32 13.97 4.33
N GLY A 620 -26.63 15.00 5.08
CA GLY A 620 -27.95 15.64 5.12
C GLY A 620 -27.95 16.95 4.32
N SER A 621 -28.97 17.77 4.59
CA SER A 621 -29.15 19.08 3.95
C SER A 621 -28.24 20.18 4.52
N ALA A 622 -27.70 19.98 5.73
CA ALA A 622 -26.82 20.95 6.38
C ALA A 622 -25.35 20.72 6.03
N PRO A 623 -24.53 21.81 5.90
CA PRO A 623 -23.11 21.67 5.63
C PRO A 623 -22.38 20.89 6.71
N GLY A 624 -21.42 20.04 6.31
CA GLY A 624 -20.55 19.30 7.20
C GLY A 624 -19.34 20.11 7.65
N LEU A 625 -18.86 19.81 8.85
CA LEU A 625 -17.64 20.37 9.44
C LEU A 625 -16.74 19.26 9.93
N CYS A 626 -15.48 19.25 9.54
CA CYS A 626 -14.45 18.32 10.00
C CYS A 626 -13.27 19.10 10.60
N LEU A 627 -12.99 18.85 11.89
CA LEU A 627 -11.92 19.49 12.65
C LEU A 627 -10.85 18.46 12.99
N LEU A 628 -9.64 18.68 12.49
CA LEU A 628 -8.47 17.82 12.70
C LEU A 628 -7.61 18.40 13.81
N VAL A 629 -7.77 17.88 15.02
CA VAL A 629 -7.04 18.38 16.20
C VAL A 629 -5.70 17.69 16.32
N THR A 630 -4.64 18.49 16.41
CA THR A 630 -3.26 18.01 16.55
C THR A 630 -2.45 18.92 17.47
N GLU A 631 -1.45 18.35 18.13
CA GLU A 631 -0.43 19.08 18.88
C GLU A 631 0.91 19.13 18.16
N MET A 632 0.99 18.57 16.93
CA MET A 632 2.22 18.55 16.15
C MET A 632 2.61 19.95 15.63
N PRO A 633 3.91 20.28 15.61
CA PRO A 633 4.41 21.55 15.10
C PRO A 633 4.08 21.75 13.61
N GLU A 634 3.93 23.00 13.19
CA GLU A 634 3.57 23.36 11.81
C GLU A 634 4.56 22.83 10.76
N ALA A 635 5.84 22.80 11.08
CA ALA A 635 6.88 22.29 10.18
C ALA A 635 7.00 20.76 10.14
N SER A 636 6.26 20.03 10.96
CA SER A 636 6.34 18.56 10.99
C SER A 636 5.71 17.92 9.75
N PRO A 637 6.21 16.76 9.29
CA PRO A 637 5.60 15.99 8.21
C PRO A 637 4.14 15.60 8.50
N ALA A 638 3.83 15.26 9.76
CA ALA A 638 2.49 14.94 10.22
C ALA A 638 1.51 16.12 10.02
N ARG A 639 1.95 17.34 10.35
CA ARG A 639 1.14 18.54 10.15
C ARG A 639 0.89 18.84 8.67
N GLN A 640 1.90 18.66 7.82
CA GLN A 640 1.76 18.82 6.36
C GLN A 640 0.75 17.84 5.79
N ARG A 641 0.72 16.61 6.27
CA ARG A 641 -0.26 15.59 5.91
C ARG A 641 -1.69 16.03 6.27
N LEU A 642 -1.90 16.54 7.47
CA LEU A 642 -3.21 17.05 7.90
C LEU A 642 -3.65 18.26 7.07
N ASN A 643 -2.74 19.16 6.72
CA ASN A 643 -3.03 20.29 5.83
C ASN A 643 -3.47 19.81 4.43
N ALA A 644 -2.86 18.74 3.91
CA ALA A 644 -3.25 18.14 2.65
C ALA A 644 -4.69 17.58 2.71
N VAL A 645 -5.03 16.86 3.78
CA VAL A 645 -6.40 16.35 4.01
C VAL A 645 -7.41 17.48 4.10
N ALA A 646 -7.07 18.56 4.80
CA ALA A 646 -7.95 19.73 4.95
C ALA A 646 -8.16 20.52 3.63
N SER A 647 -7.20 20.46 2.71
CA SER A 647 -7.20 21.26 1.48
C SER A 647 -8.00 20.64 0.32
N THR A 648 -8.26 19.34 0.32
CA THR A 648 -8.94 18.65 -0.77
C THR A 648 -10.00 17.67 -0.27
N LEU A 649 -11.05 17.50 -1.08
CA LEU A 649 -12.09 16.47 -0.91
C LEU A 649 -11.92 15.31 -1.90
N ASP A 650 -10.93 15.39 -2.78
CA ASP A 650 -10.65 14.35 -3.77
C ASP A 650 -9.95 13.16 -3.10
N GLY A 651 -10.69 12.06 -2.96
CA GLY A 651 -10.18 10.82 -2.36
C GLY A 651 -9.05 10.17 -3.16
N PHE A 652 -9.01 10.33 -4.48
CA PHE A 652 -7.91 9.82 -5.32
C PHE A 652 -6.62 10.59 -5.07
N GLU A 653 -6.70 11.91 -4.97
CA GLU A 653 -5.54 12.74 -4.62
C GLU A 653 -5.01 12.41 -3.23
N LEU A 654 -5.90 12.23 -2.25
CA LEU A 654 -5.53 11.83 -0.89
C LEU A 654 -4.92 10.43 -0.83
N SER A 655 -5.45 9.49 -1.59
CA SER A 655 -4.86 8.15 -1.70
C SER A 655 -3.46 8.18 -2.31
N ARG A 656 -3.23 9.04 -3.30
CA ARG A 656 -1.90 9.27 -3.87
C ARG A 656 -0.93 9.83 -2.85
N ILE A 657 -1.35 10.84 -2.08
CA ILE A 657 -0.53 11.44 -1.01
C ILE A 657 -0.20 10.41 0.08
N ASP A 658 -1.18 9.60 0.49
CA ASP A 658 -0.97 8.53 1.48
C ASP A 658 0.06 7.50 0.98
N LEU A 659 -0.02 7.15 -0.28
CA LEU A 659 0.88 6.21 -0.94
C LEU A 659 2.32 6.76 -1.04
N GLU A 660 2.48 8.04 -1.40
CA GLU A 660 3.77 8.74 -1.46
C GLU A 660 4.46 8.81 -0.08
N GLN A 661 3.70 8.91 0.99
CA GLN A 661 4.22 8.99 2.35
C GLN A 661 4.53 7.64 2.98
N ARG A 662 3.82 6.59 2.56
CA ARG A 662 4.15 5.22 2.92
C ARG A 662 5.28 4.75 2.02
N ARG A 663 6.29 4.10 2.57
CA ARG A 663 7.28 3.42 1.73
C ARG A 663 6.54 2.39 0.89
N GLU A 664 6.81 2.36 -0.40
CA GLU A 664 6.11 1.54 -1.40
C GLU A 664 5.94 0.05 -1.01
N GLY A 665 6.91 -0.49 -0.26
CA GLY A 665 6.85 -1.85 0.27
C GLY A 665 5.70 -2.13 1.23
N ASP A 666 5.22 -1.10 1.96
CA ASP A 666 4.13 -1.28 2.94
C ASP A 666 2.76 -1.34 2.27
N VAL A 667 2.59 -0.67 1.13
CA VAL A 667 1.31 -0.65 0.40
C VAL A 667 1.03 -1.98 -0.27
N LEU A 668 2.02 -2.54 -0.95
CA LEU A 668 1.91 -3.86 -1.59
C LEU A 668 1.83 -4.98 -0.54
N GLY A 669 2.53 -4.83 0.59
CA GLY A 669 2.49 -5.78 1.69
C GLY A 669 1.17 -5.84 2.44
N GLN A 670 0.45 -4.73 2.60
CA GLN A 670 -0.88 -4.71 3.24
C GLN A 670 -1.96 -5.29 2.33
N ALA A 671 -1.86 -5.08 1.03
CA ALA A 671 -2.79 -5.65 0.05
C ALA A 671 -2.62 -7.16 -0.11
N GLN A 672 -1.45 -7.71 0.21
CA GLN A 672 -1.08 -9.12 0.07
C GLN A 672 -0.76 -9.80 1.42
N SER A 673 -1.44 -9.46 2.50
CA SER A 673 -1.30 -10.12 3.81
C SER A 673 0.14 -10.25 4.34
N GLY A 674 0.92 -9.17 4.30
CA GLY A 674 2.21 -9.06 5.00
C GLY A 674 3.44 -9.57 4.23
N ALA A 675 3.33 -9.83 2.92
CA ALA A 675 4.49 -10.11 2.07
C ALA A 675 5.33 -8.84 1.84
N ARG A 676 6.66 -8.97 1.86
CA ARG A 676 7.56 -7.89 1.43
C ARG A 676 7.29 -7.62 -0.06
N SER A 677 7.34 -6.35 -0.46
CA SER A 677 7.23 -5.99 -1.88
C SER A 677 8.25 -6.76 -2.71
N SER A 678 7.78 -7.47 -3.74
CA SER A 678 8.65 -8.13 -4.71
C SER A 678 9.30 -7.13 -5.68
N LEU A 679 8.86 -5.87 -5.68
CA LEU A 679 9.39 -4.83 -6.55
C LEU A 679 10.74 -4.33 -6.05
N ARG A 680 11.73 -4.36 -6.93
CA ARG A 680 13.14 -4.05 -6.61
C ARG A 680 13.59 -2.69 -7.11
N VAL A 681 13.07 -2.25 -8.25
CA VAL A 681 13.46 -1.00 -8.91
C VAL A 681 12.26 -0.16 -9.34
N LEU A 682 11.12 -0.79 -9.58
CA LEU A 682 9.89 -0.14 -10.04
C LEU A 682 9.24 0.64 -8.88
N ALA A 683 8.97 1.91 -9.11
CA ALA A 683 8.24 2.77 -8.20
C ALA A 683 6.79 2.89 -8.68
N VAL A 684 5.84 2.35 -7.91
CA VAL A 684 4.43 2.25 -8.33
C VAL A 684 3.82 3.61 -8.66
N ILE A 685 4.25 4.67 -7.99
CA ILE A 685 3.71 6.02 -8.20
C ILE A 685 4.42 6.73 -9.35
N GLU A 686 5.75 6.69 -9.35
CA GLU A 686 6.57 7.45 -10.29
C GLU A 686 6.60 6.82 -11.69
N ASP A 687 6.39 5.50 -11.76
CA ASP A 687 6.51 4.73 -13.00
C ASP A 687 5.14 4.35 -13.61
N GLU A 688 4.11 5.16 -13.40
CA GLU A 688 2.75 4.90 -13.89
C GLU A 688 2.68 4.64 -15.40
N GLU A 689 3.40 5.43 -16.19
CA GLU A 689 3.42 5.28 -17.64
C GLU A 689 4.04 3.94 -18.06
N VAL A 690 5.16 3.55 -17.42
CA VAL A 690 5.82 2.27 -17.67
C VAL A 690 4.88 1.10 -17.35
N ILE A 691 4.19 1.16 -16.23
CA ILE A 691 3.23 0.13 -15.81
C ILE A 691 2.05 0.04 -16.79
N ALA A 692 1.48 1.18 -17.21
CA ALA A 692 0.36 1.22 -18.14
C ALA A 692 0.75 0.68 -19.52
N GLU A 693 1.90 1.07 -20.05
CA GLU A 693 2.40 0.59 -21.31
C GLU A 693 2.78 -0.91 -21.26
N ALA A 694 3.40 -1.35 -20.16
CA ALA A 694 3.71 -2.75 -19.95
C ALA A 694 2.43 -3.61 -19.87
N ARG A 695 1.37 -3.09 -19.28
CA ARG A 695 0.06 -3.76 -19.24
C ARG A 695 -0.51 -3.99 -20.64
N ALA A 696 -0.48 -2.97 -21.50
CA ALA A 696 -0.96 -3.08 -22.88
C ALA A 696 -0.15 -4.09 -23.69
N GLU A 697 1.17 -4.02 -23.60
CA GLU A 697 2.08 -4.95 -24.29
C GLU A 697 1.95 -6.39 -23.78
N ALA A 698 1.82 -6.58 -22.48
CA ALA A 698 1.60 -7.89 -21.86
C ALA A 698 0.28 -8.53 -22.32
N ALA A 699 -0.79 -7.76 -22.40
CA ALA A 699 -2.08 -8.23 -22.91
C ALA A 699 -1.97 -8.72 -24.36
N ALA A 700 -1.25 -7.98 -25.22
CA ALA A 700 -1.03 -8.37 -26.60
C ALA A 700 -0.19 -9.65 -26.71
N VAL A 701 0.87 -9.78 -25.93
CA VAL A 701 1.74 -10.97 -25.91
C VAL A 701 0.98 -12.21 -25.47
N VAL A 702 0.22 -12.11 -24.38
CA VAL A 702 -0.57 -13.24 -23.85
C VAL A 702 -1.70 -13.63 -24.80
N ALA A 703 -2.34 -12.68 -25.45
CA ALA A 703 -3.37 -12.99 -26.45
C ALA A 703 -2.81 -13.77 -27.67
N ALA A 704 -1.59 -13.44 -28.09
CA ALA A 704 -0.92 -14.09 -29.22
C ALA A 704 -0.28 -15.44 -28.86
N ASP A 705 0.22 -15.59 -27.62
CA ASP A 705 0.94 -16.79 -27.14
C ASP A 705 0.66 -17.02 -25.65
N PRO A 706 -0.51 -17.56 -25.27
CA PRO A 706 -0.90 -17.73 -23.86
C PRO A 706 0.07 -18.56 -23.03
N GLU A 707 0.70 -19.56 -23.63
CA GLU A 707 1.65 -20.45 -22.96
C GLU A 707 3.11 -19.98 -23.03
N LEU A 708 3.36 -18.85 -23.70
CA LEU A 708 4.69 -18.24 -23.86
C LEU A 708 5.72 -19.20 -24.48
N GLU A 709 5.29 -20.04 -25.41
CA GLU A 709 6.16 -21.05 -26.04
C GLU A 709 7.27 -20.43 -26.87
N ARG A 710 7.01 -19.27 -27.46
CA ARG A 710 7.96 -18.53 -28.31
C ARG A 710 8.88 -17.59 -27.53
N LEU A 711 8.70 -17.47 -26.22
CA LEU A 711 9.39 -16.51 -25.35
C LEU A 711 9.98 -17.22 -24.12
N PRO A 712 11.02 -18.05 -24.29
CA PRO A 712 11.60 -18.84 -23.21
C PRO A 712 12.19 -17.98 -22.06
N GLY A 713 12.77 -16.83 -22.38
CA GLY A 713 13.29 -15.90 -21.38
C GLY A 713 12.19 -15.31 -20.50
N LEU A 714 11.06 -14.95 -21.10
CA LEU A 714 9.88 -14.46 -20.37
C LEU A 714 9.28 -15.57 -19.49
N ARG A 715 9.18 -16.78 -20.01
CA ARG A 715 8.67 -17.94 -19.27
C ARG A 715 9.53 -18.23 -18.06
N THR A 716 10.85 -18.21 -18.19
CA THR A 716 11.79 -18.41 -17.08
C THR A 716 11.66 -17.31 -16.01
N ALA A 717 11.56 -16.06 -16.42
CA ALA A 717 11.38 -14.94 -15.49
C ALA A 717 10.04 -15.01 -14.74
N LEU A 718 8.98 -15.45 -15.43
CA LEU A 718 7.66 -15.64 -14.85
C LEU A 718 7.64 -16.78 -13.83
N ASP A 719 8.27 -17.91 -14.15
CA ASP A 719 8.39 -19.05 -13.22
C ASP A 719 9.14 -18.64 -11.93
N ALA A 720 10.23 -17.87 -12.07
CA ALA A 720 10.97 -17.35 -10.93
C ALA A 720 10.10 -16.42 -10.05
N LEU A 721 9.29 -15.56 -10.63
CA LEU A 721 8.36 -14.68 -9.91
C LEU A 721 7.32 -15.49 -9.13
N LEU A 722 6.74 -16.52 -9.74
CA LEU A 722 5.72 -17.37 -9.12
C LEU A 722 6.28 -18.27 -8.02
N ASP A 723 7.53 -18.72 -8.14
CA ASP A 723 8.19 -19.51 -7.10
C ASP A 723 8.48 -18.66 -5.86
N ASP A 724 8.92 -17.42 -6.03
CA ASP A 724 9.09 -16.46 -4.92
C ASP A 724 7.76 -16.22 -4.17
N GLU A 725 6.65 -16.10 -4.90
CA GLU A 725 5.31 -15.95 -4.28
C GLU A 725 4.88 -17.22 -3.52
N ARG A 726 5.18 -18.40 -4.04
CA ARG A 726 4.88 -19.69 -3.38
C ARG A 726 5.71 -19.91 -2.13
N GLU A 727 6.99 -19.58 -2.15
CA GLU A 727 7.86 -19.68 -0.96
C GLU A 727 7.36 -18.75 0.16
N GLN A 728 6.98 -17.52 -0.16
CA GLN A 728 6.39 -16.58 0.79
C GLN A 728 5.04 -17.06 1.36
N TYR A 729 4.33 -17.89 0.61
CA TYR A 729 3.09 -18.51 1.05
C TYR A 729 3.32 -19.67 2.03
N LEU A 730 4.33 -20.51 1.77
CA LEU A 730 4.67 -21.67 2.60
C LEU A 730 5.31 -21.30 3.94
N GLU A 731 5.99 -20.15 4.04
CA GLU A 731 6.53 -19.64 5.31
C GLU A 731 5.46 -19.10 6.27
N LYS A 732 4.23 -18.95 5.81
CA LYS A 732 3.10 -18.39 6.56
C LYS A 732 2.02 -19.41 6.95
N GLY A 733 2.23 -20.70 6.60
CA GLY A 733 1.31 -21.81 6.90
C GLY A 733 1.49 -22.41 8.29
#